data_7b15627bf2c51529d426c28745c4f694
#
_entry.id   7b15627bf2c51529d426c28745c4f694
#
_cell.length_a   1.000
_cell.length_b   1.000
_cell.length_c   1.000
_cell.angle_alpha   90.00
_cell.angle_beta   90.00
_cell.angle_gamma   90.00
#
_symmetry.space_group_name_H-M   'P 1'
#
loop_
_entity.id
_entity.type
_entity.pdbx_description
1 polymer ?
#
loop_
_entity_poly.entity_id
_entity_poly.type
_entity_poly.pdbx_seq_one_letter_code
_entity_poly.pdbx_strand_id
1 'polypeptide(L)'
;PYFQIRKGRRASLAACALLGSASLVLPAIAQEADEDSEARYETVVVEGRRVSTADTAIGLDEATNTVAVTRAELLSAPGGISGLKMLESLPGFNVQTDGALGLYEFGNSVTVRAFNLQQIGFVLDGVPMGRSDAFGGSPIFRYVDNENLGSVVASPGAGDVSLPSYASLGPIVSYNTVDTSDTPGGMISYTMGDDNLERSFIKLETGNINGLSAYVSRSKTDSNLWRGPGTIDREHIEGKIKYEFDADTFIKFGYVHNDFNDYDSPSGPESVFESDYYYAYLDAIPETGCIAEISGVYDYNGDSVIDGSDFSPIFTGSSCTSYYEDRINVRDDSLYSLNFQTDITPNLMFTATAYQEDKDGFGVSPDSYSNSLGIYNRQVAAGLDVVHPRGVQYGLSGVGGSRKGVVAGLEWQVANHKVEFGAWYEDEDYNRTQQRLNKTNGSADGNVIWDEVAYYRRNYTSTRKTTQLYLKDTVSLLEDRLNVALGVKSLSVDYALNGYRDYNDYEIFGPQSVGETYEDSFLPMVGAVYDLNDTDQVFASYSQNYALPRGADDIFSIASTDASTEPLPAPKGEESENYEFGFRTNRSEFYGSAALFYTTFDNRLVAGSVINPATQQPEAFYINAGESKAYGFELSGVYQPAFLDHKVYFDGNLTYNHAEADGYILADSPEWLFTGGVTYEPTEWLVANISGKYTGARYADFAESYDMESYSLLSAYLDLGGPNGFGVPENVSLRFNVDNLLDEEVPTAFVYAGSAYFRPLNPRTFQATLTVRF
;
A
#
# COMPACT_ATOMS: atom_id res chain seq x y z
N PRO A 1 29.77 -7.85 -14.37
CA PRO A 1 28.80 -7.69 -15.42
C PRO A 1 28.24 -6.29 -15.32
N TYR A 2 28.46 -5.51 -16.35
CA TYR A 2 28.12 -4.10 -16.40
C TYR A 2 26.61 -3.90 -16.30
N PHE A 3 26.14 -3.20 -15.30
CA PHE A 3 24.89 -2.49 -15.34
C PHE A 3 25.06 -1.29 -16.29
N GLN A 4 24.73 -1.45 -17.54
CA GLN A 4 24.40 -0.30 -18.36
C GLN A 4 23.06 0.23 -17.83
N ILE A 5 23.10 1.44 -17.28
CA ILE A 5 21.91 2.26 -17.17
C ILE A 5 21.38 2.41 -18.59
N ARG A 6 20.45 1.55 -18.99
CA ARG A 6 19.70 1.77 -20.20
C ARG A 6 18.89 3.04 -19.92
N LYS A 7 19.34 4.13 -20.53
CA LYS A 7 18.46 5.29 -20.76
C LYS A 7 17.17 4.71 -21.29
N GLY A 8 16.10 4.80 -20.49
CA GLY A 8 14.79 4.30 -20.85
C GLY A 8 14.46 4.76 -22.26
N ARG A 9 14.28 3.81 -23.14
CA ARG A 9 13.71 4.10 -24.45
C ARG A 9 12.29 4.53 -24.16
N ARG A 10 12.03 5.80 -24.39
CA ARG A 10 10.70 6.38 -24.43
C ARG A 10 9.79 5.50 -25.30
N ALA A 11 9.13 4.52 -24.70
CA ALA A 11 8.05 3.74 -25.32
C ALA A 11 6.71 4.51 -25.28
N SER A 12 6.69 5.66 -24.64
CA SER A 12 5.50 6.50 -24.47
C SER A 12 5.00 7.22 -25.72
N LEU A 13 5.65 7.08 -26.87
CA LEU A 13 5.24 7.76 -28.12
C LEU A 13 4.51 6.86 -29.12
N ALA A 14 4.46 5.54 -28.94
CA ALA A 14 3.83 4.64 -29.90
C ALA A 14 2.30 4.46 -29.68
N ALA A 15 1.81 4.65 -28.46
CA ALA A 15 0.37 4.55 -28.17
C ALA A 15 -0.41 5.82 -28.54
N CYS A 16 0.23 7.00 -28.51
CA CYS A 16 -0.39 8.24 -28.95
C CYS A 16 -0.42 8.45 -30.47
N ALA A 17 0.43 7.74 -31.22
CA ALA A 17 0.50 7.93 -32.68
C ALA A 17 -0.62 7.21 -33.47
N LEU A 18 -1.36 6.30 -32.85
CA LEU A 18 -2.52 5.62 -33.47
C LEU A 18 -3.85 6.38 -33.31
N LEU A 19 -3.91 7.43 -32.51
CA LEU A 19 -5.09 8.29 -32.34
C LEU A 19 -5.03 9.61 -33.12
N GLY A 20 -3.94 9.85 -33.85
CA GLY A 20 -3.66 11.13 -34.52
C GLY A 20 -4.15 11.28 -35.97
N SER A 21 -4.90 10.36 -36.56
CA SER A 21 -5.34 10.45 -37.97
C SER A 21 -6.80 10.13 -38.23
N ALA A 22 -7.69 10.31 -37.26
CA ALA A 22 -9.14 10.30 -37.51
C ALA A 22 -9.65 11.75 -37.51
N SER A 23 -9.69 12.37 -38.67
CA SER A 23 -10.44 13.62 -38.87
C SER A 23 -11.92 13.35 -38.68
N LEU A 24 -12.46 13.66 -37.53
CA LEU A 24 -13.90 13.60 -37.24
C LEU A 24 -14.60 14.73 -38.00
N VAL A 25 -15.15 14.40 -39.17
CA VAL A 25 -16.23 15.15 -39.76
C VAL A 25 -17.52 14.62 -39.13
N LEU A 26 -18.10 15.39 -38.22
CA LEU A 26 -19.40 15.14 -37.66
C LEU A 26 -20.47 15.53 -38.67
N PRO A 27 -21.34 14.62 -39.16
CA PRO A 27 -22.62 15.03 -39.74
C PRO A 27 -23.59 15.30 -38.61
N ALA A 28 -24.11 16.52 -38.56
CA ALA A 28 -25.29 16.84 -37.78
C ALA A 28 -26.49 16.09 -38.36
N ILE A 29 -26.95 15.07 -37.65
CA ILE A 29 -28.28 14.48 -37.88
C ILE A 29 -29.14 14.88 -36.69
N ALA A 30 -30.02 15.84 -36.93
CA ALA A 30 -31.16 16.09 -36.03
C ALA A 30 -32.10 14.89 -36.17
N GLN A 31 -32.26 14.12 -35.11
CA GLN A 31 -33.30 13.13 -34.97
C GLN A 31 -34.23 13.56 -33.85
N GLU A 32 -35.52 13.57 -34.15
CA GLU A 32 -36.60 13.97 -33.24
C GLU A 32 -36.52 13.15 -31.95
N ALA A 33 -36.68 13.83 -30.83
CA ALA A 33 -36.70 13.26 -29.51
C ALA A 33 -37.96 12.42 -29.29
N ASP A 34 -37.80 11.14 -29.01
CA ASP A 34 -38.78 10.35 -28.29
C ASP A 34 -38.68 10.69 -26.80
N GLU A 35 -39.76 11.20 -26.23
CA GLU A 35 -39.84 11.67 -24.84
C GLU A 35 -39.89 10.52 -23.83
N ASP A 36 -38.94 9.58 -23.78
CA ASP A 36 -38.85 8.61 -22.69
C ASP A 36 -37.44 7.97 -22.51
N SER A 37 -36.40 8.64 -22.96
CA SER A 37 -35.05 8.32 -22.49
C SER A 37 -34.45 9.55 -21.75
N GLU A 38 -34.71 9.67 -20.46
CA GLU A 38 -33.82 10.38 -19.59
C GLU A 38 -32.43 9.70 -19.73
N ALA A 39 -31.60 10.25 -20.61
CA ALA A 39 -30.18 10.03 -20.53
C ALA A 39 -29.77 10.53 -19.13
N ARG A 40 -29.77 9.64 -18.16
CA ARG A 40 -29.09 9.82 -16.89
C ARG A 40 -27.61 9.94 -17.27
N TYR A 41 -27.17 11.20 -17.47
CA TYR A 41 -25.82 11.48 -17.04
C TYR A 41 -25.77 10.97 -15.60
N GLU A 42 -24.90 10.01 -15.31
CA GLU A 42 -24.56 9.76 -13.93
C GLU A 42 -23.99 11.07 -13.42
N THR A 43 -24.85 11.92 -12.93
CA THR A 43 -24.50 12.95 -12.01
C THR A 43 -23.93 12.16 -10.86
N VAL A 44 -22.59 12.00 -10.82
CA VAL A 44 -21.93 11.53 -9.61
C VAL A 44 -22.13 12.67 -8.63
N VAL A 45 -23.35 12.75 -8.12
CA VAL A 45 -23.60 13.36 -6.82
C VAL A 45 -22.67 12.59 -5.94
N VAL A 46 -21.75 13.27 -5.27
CA VAL A 46 -20.93 12.66 -4.25
C VAL A 46 -21.90 12.19 -3.18
N GLU A 47 -22.40 10.99 -3.40
CA GLU A 47 -23.20 10.30 -2.42
C GLU A 47 -22.19 9.78 -1.40
N GLY A 48 -22.03 10.48 -0.31
CA GLY A 48 -21.31 10.00 0.84
C GLY A 48 -21.82 8.63 1.30
N ARG A 49 -21.49 8.19 2.49
CA ARG A 49 -22.04 6.97 3.09
C ARG A 49 -23.55 7.11 3.25
N ARG A 50 -24.30 6.79 2.23
CA ARG A 50 -25.78 6.79 2.28
C ARG A 50 -26.31 5.42 2.64
N VAL A 51 -27.51 5.38 3.20
CA VAL A 51 -28.21 4.14 3.49
C VAL A 51 -28.40 3.27 2.24
N SER A 52 -28.44 3.87 1.05
CA SER A 52 -28.50 3.16 -0.24
C SER A 52 -27.22 2.36 -0.59
N THR A 53 -26.10 2.56 0.13
CA THR A 53 -24.84 1.83 -0.09
C THR A 53 -24.57 0.76 0.97
N ALA A 54 -25.57 0.41 1.79
CA ALA A 54 -25.42 -0.52 2.90
C ALA A 54 -24.89 -1.90 2.47
N ASP A 55 -25.36 -2.44 1.35
CA ASP A 55 -24.97 -3.78 0.86
C ASP A 55 -23.45 -3.87 0.67
N THR A 56 -22.86 -2.85 0.08
CA THR A 56 -21.41 -2.78 -0.10
C THR A 56 -20.69 -2.39 1.18
N ALA A 57 -21.22 -1.39 1.91
CA ALA A 57 -20.53 -0.77 3.04
C ALA A 57 -20.35 -1.69 4.25
N ILE A 58 -21.28 -2.63 4.50
CA ILE A 58 -21.25 -3.55 5.63
C ILE A 58 -21.28 -5.03 5.23
N GLY A 59 -21.13 -5.34 3.93
CA GLY A 59 -21.06 -6.71 3.43
C GLY A 59 -22.26 -7.56 3.84
N LEU A 60 -23.49 -7.16 3.45
CA LEU A 60 -24.66 -7.99 3.69
C LEU A 60 -24.46 -9.37 3.08
N ASP A 61 -24.97 -10.40 3.76
CA ASP A 61 -24.86 -11.82 3.39
C ASP A 61 -23.44 -12.42 3.44
N GLU A 62 -22.42 -11.64 3.81
CA GLU A 62 -21.08 -12.18 4.04
C GLU A 62 -20.96 -12.84 5.42
N ALA A 63 -20.34 -14.04 5.46
CA ALA A 63 -20.16 -14.78 6.71
C ALA A 63 -19.07 -14.18 7.62
N THR A 64 -18.24 -13.30 7.11
CA THR A 64 -17.17 -12.60 7.83
C THR A 64 -17.53 -11.14 8.06
N ASN A 65 -16.86 -10.47 9.00
CA ASN A 65 -16.98 -9.03 9.12
C ASN A 65 -16.35 -8.38 7.88
N THR A 66 -17.17 -7.82 7.00
CA THR A 66 -16.75 -7.17 5.77
C THR A 66 -17.22 -5.73 5.78
N VAL A 67 -16.33 -4.82 5.42
CA VAL A 67 -16.56 -3.38 5.38
C VAL A 67 -15.97 -2.81 4.10
N ALA A 68 -16.47 -1.69 3.61
CA ALA A 68 -15.95 -1.12 2.37
C ALA A 68 -15.92 0.41 2.36
N VAL A 69 -14.94 0.95 1.64
CA VAL A 69 -14.94 2.33 1.14
C VAL A 69 -15.70 2.34 -0.18
N THR A 70 -16.80 3.05 -0.24
CA THR A 70 -17.67 3.09 -1.41
C THR A 70 -17.14 4.04 -2.49
N ARG A 71 -17.65 3.90 -3.73
CA ARG A 71 -17.30 4.83 -4.83
C ARG A 71 -17.50 6.29 -4.45
N ALA A 72 -18.58 6.58 -3.74
CA ALA A 72 -18.89 7.93 -3.31
C ALA A 72 -17.85 8.49 -2.33
N GLU A 73 -17.41 7.68 -1.37
CA GLU A 73 -16.35 8.06 -0.43
C GLU A 73 -15.01 8.27 -1.14
N LEU A 74 -14.65 7.37 -2.07
CA LEU A 74 -13.43 7.49 -2.88
C LEU A 74 -13.40 8.80 -3.68
N LEU A 75 -14.54 9.23 -4.22
CA LEU A 75 -14.66 10.48 -4.95
C LEU A 75 -14.79 11.72 -4.05
N SER A 76 -15.16 11.56 -2.77
CA SER A 76 -15.16 12.65 -1.78
C SER A 76 -13.79 12.88 -1.14
N ALA A 77 -12.91 11.93 -1.22
CA ALA A 77 -11.53 12.06 -0.76
C ALA A 77 -10.72 13.07 -1.59
N PRO A 78 -9.62 13.62 -1.07
CA PRO A 78 -8.69 14.41 -1.85
C PRO A 78 -8.22 13.69 -3.12
N GLY A 79 -8.11 14.41 -4.23
CA GLY A 79 -7.63 13.85 -5.49
C GLY A 79 -6.18 13.34 -5.35
N GLY A 80 -5.95 12.07 -5.69
CA GLY A 80 -4.62 11.44 -5.58
C GLY A 80 -4.25 10.93 -4.20
N ILE A 81 -5.22 10.79 -3.29
CA ILE A 81 -4.99 10.12 -2.00
C ILE A 81 -4.47 8.69 -2.21
N SER A 82 -3.50 8.27 -1.40
CA SER A 82 -2.90 6.95 -1.55
C SER A 82 -3.86 5.81 -1.19
N GLY A 83 -3.66 4.64 -1.81
CA GLY A 83 -4.47 3.45 -1.54
C GLY A 83 -4.48 3.02 -0.07
N LEU A 84 -3.41 3.28 0.68
CA LEU A 84 -3.37 2.99 2.11
C LEU A 84 -4.11 4.04 2.95
N LYS A 85 -3.96 5.33 2.62
CA LYS A 85 -4.66 6.42 3.33
C LYS A 85 -6.19 6.28 3.23
N MET A 86 -6.72 5.73 2.13
CA MET A 86 -8.15 5.45 1.96
C MET A 86 -8.72 4.52 3.04
N LEU A 87 -7.90 3.61 3.59
CA LEU A 87 -8.33 2.65 4.62
C LEU A 87 -8.61 3.30 5.98
N GLU A 88 -8.20 4.55 6.17
CA GLU A 88 -8.35 5.27 7.44
C GLU A 88 -9.82 5.42 7.87
N SER A 89 -10.75 5.41 6.93
CA SER A 89 -12.18 5.50 7.19
C SER A 89 -12.81 4.17 7.63
N LEU A 90 -12.10 3.05 7.54
CA LEU A 90 -12.64 1.72 7.87
C LEU A 90 -12.49 1.43 9.37
N PRO A 91 -13.46 0.69 9.98
CA PRO A 91 -13.36 0.28 11.37
C PRO A 91 -12.13 -0.61 11.60
N GLY A 92 -11.47 -0.42 12.73
CA GLY A 92 -10.30 -1.20 13.12
C GLY A 92 -8.98 -0.82 12.45
N PHE A 93 -9.00 -0.01 11.38
CA PHE A 93 -7.80 0.41 10.68
C PHE A 93 -7.16 1.65 11.32
N ASN A 94 -5.95 1.48 11.87
CA ASN A 94 -5.11 2.58 12.28
C ASN A 94 -4.11 2.86 11.16
N VAL A 95 -4.33 3.95 10.42
CA VAL A 95 -3.48 4.37 9.30
C VAL A 95 -2.72 5.62 9.69
N GLN A 96 -1.41 5.61 9.49
CA GLN A 96 -0.52 6.73 9.69
C GLN A 96 0.28 6.95 8.41
N THR A 97 0.32 8.18 7.92
CA THR A 97 1.03 8.54 6.68
C THR A 97 1.86 9.80 6.90
N ASP A 98 3.01 9.90 6.24
CA ASP A 98 3.77 11.14 6.15
C ASP A 98 3.24 11.97 4.97
N GLY A 99 2.64 13.12 5.26
CA GLY A 99 1.95 13.98 4.30
C GLY A 99 0.45 13.66 4.12
N ALA A 100 -0.31 14.67 3.76
CA ALA A 100 -1.78 14.64 3.70
C ALA A 100 -2.34 13.62 2.69
N LEU A 101 -1.63 13.35 1.60
CA LEU A 101 -2.02 12.35 0.59
C LEU A 101 -1.44 10.96 0.85
N GLY A 102 -0.47 10.83 1.77
CA GLY A 102 0.20 9.56 2.05
C GLY A 102 1.02 9.02 0.88
N LEU A 103 1.61 9.90 0.09
CA LEU A 103 2.38 9.51 -1.11
C LEU A 103 3.81 9.11 -0.81
N TYR A 104 4.41 9.59 0.30
CA TYR A 104 5.76 9.22 0.66
C TYR A 104 5.87 7.73 0.98
N GLU A 105 6.67 7.01 0.21
CA GLU A 105 6.67 5.53 0.20
C GLU A 105 7.03 4.91 1.56
N PHE A 106 8.04 5.46 2.25
CA PHE A 106 8.52 4.94 3.53
C PHE A 106 7.81 5.55 4.75
N GLY A 107 6.80 6.38 4.54
CA GLY A 107 6.05 7.07 5.58
C GLY A 107 4.75 6.39 6.01
N ASN A 108 4.45 5.19 5.50
CA ASN A 108 3.16 4.55 5.72
C ASN A 108 3.23 3.46 6.79
N SER A 109 2.33 3.51 7.77
CA SER A 109 2.05 2.43 8.71
C SER A 109 0.55 2.13 8.71
N VAL A 110 0.20 0.86 8.68
CA VAL A 110 -1.18 0.39 8.79
C VAL A 110 -1.21 -0.78 9.76
N THR A 111 -2.04 -0.65 10.77
CA THR A 111 -2.40 -1.76 11.66
C THR A 111 -3.92 -1.94 11.66
N VAL A 112 -4.38 -3.18 11.71
CA VAL A 112 -5.78 -3.53 11.89
C VAL A 112 -5.86 -4.63 12.93
N ARG A 113 -6.58 -4.38 14.03
CA ARG A 113 -6.57 -5.28 15.18
C ARG A 113 -5.11 -5.53 15.63
N ALA A 114 -4.63 -6.78 15.54
CA ALA A 114 -3.25 -7.15 15.86
C ALA A 114 -2.35 -7.28 14.63
N PHE A 115 -2.87 -7.10 13.42
CA PHE A 115 -2.13 -7.29 12.18
C PHE A 115 -1.48 -5.99 11.73
N ASN A 116 -0.25 -6.06 11.27
CA ASN A 116 0.42 -4.93 10.63
C ASN A 116 0.38 -5.05 9.10
N LEU A 117 0.82 -4.00 8.42
CA LEU A 117 0.77 -3.88 6.95
C LEU A 117 1.33 -5.12 6.20
N GLN A 118 2.36 -5.78 6.74
CA GLN A 118 2.97 -6.95 6.09
C GLN A 118 2.21 -8.26 6.33
N GLN A 119 1.19 -8.25 7.19
CA GLN A 119 0.33 -9.40 7.52
C GLN A 119 -1.08 -9.25 6.91
N ILE A 120 -1.29 -8.22 6.11
CA ILE A 120 -2.53 -7.94 5.37
C ILE A 120 -2.33 -8.40 3.92
N GLY A 121 -3.30 -9.13 3.39
CA GLY A 121 -3.34 -9.47 1.96
C GLY A 121 -3.98 -8.33 1.16
N PHE A 122 -3.46 -8.07 -0.03
CA PHE A 122 -4.00 -7.08 -0.95
C PHE A 122 -4.30 -7.73 -2.30
N VAL A 123 -5.43 -7.37 -2.89
CA VAL A 123 -5.88 -7.85 -4.21
C VAL A 123 -6.32 -6.65 -5.04
N LEU A 124 -5.94 -6.59 -6.31
CA LEU A 124 -6.37 -5.57 -7.26
C LEU A 124 -7.03 -6.24 -8.47
N ASP A 125 -8.34 -6.05 -8.64
CA ASP A 125 -9.13 -6.66 -9.73
C ASP A 125 -8.88 -8.18 -9.87
N GLY A 126 -8.77 -8.90 -8.75
CA GLY A 126 -8.48 -10.34 -8.74
C GLY A 126 -6.99 -10.71 -8.85
N VAL A 127 -6.09 -9.74 -9.01
CA VAL A 127 -4.63 -9.95 -8.98
C VAL A 127 -4.13 -9.86 -7.54
N PRO A 128 -3.53 -10.91 -6.96
CA PRO A 128 -2.89 -10.82 -5.65
C PRO A 128 -1.67 -9.89 -5.73
N MET A 129 -1.59 -8.90 -4.83
CA MET A 129 -0.53 -7.89 -4.86
C MET A 129 0.66 -8.22 -3.97
N GLY A 130 0.65 -9.35 -3.29
CA GLY A 130 1.73 -9.74 -2.41
C GLY A 130 1.82 -8.87 -1.16
N ARG A 131 3.02 -8.76 -0.57
CA ARG A 131 3.25 -7.88 0.57
C ARG A 131 3.30 -6.42 0.15
N SER A 132 2.71 -5.57 0.98
CA SER A 132 2.84 -4.13 0.82
C SER A 132 4.13 -3.64 1.49
N ASP A 133 5.26 -3.99 0.88
CA ASP A 133 6.58 -3.60 1.36
C ASP A 133 7.34 -2.85 0.26
N ALA A 134 7.98 -1.77 0.65
CA ALA A 134 8.63 -0.83 -0.27
C ALA A 134 9.87 -1.40 -0.97
N PHE A 135 10.43 -2.49 -0.49
CA PHE A 135 11.69 -3.03 -1.01
C PHE A 135 11.50 -4.17 -1.99
N GLY A 136 10.65 -5.12 -1.70
CA GLY A 136 10.49 -6.34 -2.50
C GLY A 136 9.06 -6.69 -2.84
N GLY A 137 8.09 -6.07 -2.18
CA GLY A 137 6.68 -6.30 -2.39
C GLY A 137 6.11 -5.56 -3.59
N SER A 138 4.79 -5.62 -3.69
CA SER A 138 3.99 -4.88 -4.67
C SER A 138 3.02 -3.97 -3.91
N PRO A 139 3.51 -2.84 -3.34
CA PRO A 139 2.69 -1.98 -2.50
C PRO A 139 1.51 -1.43 -3.28
N ILE A 140 0.30 -1.67 -2.78
CA ILE A 140 -0.94 -1.31 -3.47
C ILE A 140 -1.03 0.17 -3.84
N PHE A 141 -0.44 1.08 -3.04
CA PHE A 141 -0.49 2.51 -3.28
C PHE A 141 0.22 2.96 -4.56
N ARG A 142 1.09 2.13 -5.15
CA ARG A 142 1.70 2.39 -6.47
C ARG A 142 0.74 2.13 -7.63
N TYR A 143 -0.29 1.32 -7.44
CA TYR A 143 -1.10 0.74 -8.51
C TYR A 143 -2.51 1.30 -8.61
N VAL A 144 -2.89 2.25 -7.76
CA VAL A 144 -4.26 2.79 -7.74
C VAL A 144 -4.30 4.31 -7.70
N ASP A 145 -5.28 4.86 -8.39
CA ASP A 145 -5.77 6.23 -8.23
C ASP A 145 -7.24 6.17 -7.77
N ASN A 146 -7.62 7.00 -6.78
CA ASN A 146 -8.98 6.96 -6.22
C ASN A 146 -10.07 7.25 -7.25
N GLU A 147 -9.79 8.02 -8.28
CA GLU A 147 -10.74 8.31 -9.36
C GLU A 147 -11.05 7.09 -10.23
N ASN A 148 -10.18 6.06 -10.23
CA ASN A 148 -10.39 4.83 -10.97
C ASN A 148 -11.00 3.70 -10.13
N LEU A 149 -11.05 3.84 -8.81
CA LEU A 149 -11.60 2.80 -7.93
C LEU A 149 -13.13 2.86 -7.88
N GLY A 150 -13.77 1.71 -7.97
CA GLY A 150 -15.20 1.51 -7.74
C GLY A 150 -15.50 1.25 -6.26
N SER A 151 -14.67 0.46 -5.59
CA SER A 151 -14.76 0.17 -4.17
C SER A 151 -13.44 -0.36 -3.62
N VAL A 152 -13.27 -0.22 -2.29
CA VAL A 152 -12.21 -0.92 -1.54
C VAL A 152 -12.89 -1.74 -0.47
N VAL A 153 -12.84 -3.06 -0.58
CA VAL A 153 -13.53 -3.98 0.32
C VAL A 153 -12.51 -4.64 1.24
N ALA A 154 -12.71 -4.55 2.54
CA ALA A 154 -11.83 -5.11 3.54
C ALA A 154 -12.55 -6.11 4.44
N SER A 155 -11.89 -7.23 4.71
CA SER A 155 -12.20 -8.13 5.81
C SER A 155 -11.11 -7.96 6.88
N PRO A 156 -11.42 -7.36 8.05
CA PRO A 156 -10.40 -7.04 9.05
C PRO A 156 -9.82 -8.25 9.80
N GLY A 157 -10.48 -9.39 9.78
CA GLY A 157 -10.10 -10.57 10.57
C GLY A 157 -10.00 -11.85 9.78
N ALA A 158 -11.14 -12.39 9.39
CA ALA A 158 -11.22 -13.66 8.68
C ALA A 158 -11.37 -13.43 7.18
N GLY A 159 -10.31 -13.58 6.41
CA GLY A 159 -10.40 -13.54 4.95
C GLY A 159 -11.15 -14.74 4.38
N ASP A 160 -11.77 -14.58 3.20
CA ASP A 160 -12.37 -15.70 2.46
C ASP A 160 -11.29 -16.63 1.91
N VAL A 161 -11.53 -17.95 1.95
CA VAL A 161 -10.58 -18.97 1.44
C VAL A 161 -10.31 -18.85 -0.05
N SER A 162 -11.22 -18.24 -0.81
CA SER A 162 -11.07 -18.01 -2.25
C SER A 162 -10.06 -16.93 -2.60
N LEU A 163 -9.76 -16.00 -1.68
CA LEU A 163 -8.86 -14.90 -1.93
C LEU A 163 -7.40 -15.34 -1.86
N PRO A 164 -6.60 -15.08 -2.92
CA PRO A 164 -5.21 -15.50 -2.96
C PRO A 164 -4.33 -14.56 -2.15
N SER A 165 -3.52 -15.13 -1.23
CA SER A 165 -2.48 -14.39 -0.51
C SER A 165 -1.51 -15.35 0.17
N TYR A 166 -0.21 -15.08 0.07
CA TYR A 166 0.84 -15.73 0.86
C TYR A 166 1.24 -14.93 2.10
N ALA A 167 0.69 -13.73 2.27
CA ALA A 167 1.05 -12.79 3.33
C ALA A 167 -0.05 -12.60 4.39
N SER A 168 -1.30 -12.90 4.06
CA SER A 168 -2.43 -12.67 4.96
C SER A 168 -2.48 -13.67 6.10
N LEU A 169 -2.55 -13.16 7.31
CA LEU A 169 -2.91 -13.91 8.54
C LEU A 169 -4.40 -13.76 8.90
N GLY A 170 -5.22 -13.36 7.92
CA GLY A 170 -6.67 -13.14 8.05
C GLY A 170 -7.13 -11.93 7.29
N PRO A 171 -6.66 -10.70 7.59
CA PRO A 171 -7.11 -9.52 6.89
C PRO A 171 -6.76 -9.53 5.41
N ILE A 172 -7.75 -9.23 4.58
CA ILE A 172 -7.58 -9.03 3.13
C ILE A 172 -8.33 -7.77 2.72
N VAL A 173 -7.69 -6.98 1.85
CA VAL A 173 -8.26 -5.77 1.25
C VAL A 173 -8.25 -5.91 -0.26
N SER A 174 -9.44 -5.85 -0.85
CA SER A 174 -9.66 -5.94 -2.30
C SER A 174 -9.96 -4.56 -2.87
N TYR A 175 -9.13 -4.11 -3.78
CA TYR A 175 -9.32 -2.88 -4.56
C TYR A 175 -9.96 -3.25 -5.89
N ASN A 176 -11.14 -2.72 -6.12
CA ASN A 176 -11.89 -2.97 -7.35
C ASN A 176 -11.94 -1.67 -8.14
N THR A 177 -11.31 -1.65 -9.31
CA THR A 177 -11.39 -0.48 -10.18
C THR A 177 -12.72 -0.46 -10.91
N VAL A 178 -13.17 0.71 -11.35
CA VAL A 178 -14.40 0.83 -12.13
C VAL A 178 -14.33 -0.01 -13.40
N ASP A 179 -15.46 -0.54 -13.85
CA ASP A 179 -15.54 -1.22 -15.13
C ASP A 179 -15.58 -0.20 -16.29
N THR A 180 -15.50 -0.66 -17.52
CA THR A 180 -15.65 0.17 -18.71
C THR A 180 -17.08 0.66 -18.85
N SER A 181 -17.28 1.92 -19.24
CA SER A 181 -18.60 2.53 -19.40
C SER A 181 -19.32 2.06 -20.67
N ASP A 182 -20.65 1.95 -20.64
CA ASP A 182 -21.49 1.73 -21.82
C ASP A 182 -21.67 3.01 -22.66
N THR A 183 -21.47 4.17 -22.05
CA THR A 183 -21.60 5.47 -22.73
C THR A 183 -20.23 6.11 -22.94
N PRO A 184 -19.97 6.73 -24.11
CA PRO A 184 -18.75 7.49 -24.32
C PRO A 184 -18.73 8.71 -23.42
N GLY A 185 -17.54 9.04 -22.89
CA GLY A 185 -17.41 10.17 -21.99
C GLY A 185 -15.99 10.34 -21.48
N GLY A 186 -15.86 11.11 -20.40
CA GLY A 186 -14.58 11.32 -19.77
C GLY A 186 -14.64 12.25 -18.58
N MET A 187 -13.50 12.35 -17.90
CA MET A 187 -13.30 13.24 -16.77
C MET A 187 -11.93 13.90 -16.86
N ILE A 188 -11.89 15.17 -16.57
CA ILE A 188 -10.66 15.91 -16.36
C ILE A 188 -10.75 16.56 -15.00
N SER A 189 -9.72 16.40 -14.18
CA SER A 189 -9.60 17.16 -12.93
C SER A 189 -8.23 17.79 -12.78
N TYR A 190 -8.22 18.91 -12.08
CA TYR A 190 -7.00 19.61 -11.69
C TYR A 190 -7.08 19.97 -10.21
N THR A 191 -6.09 19.53 -9.46
CA THR A 191 -5.97 19.78 -8.02
C THR A 191 -4.77 20.66 -7.76
N MET A 192 -4.94 21.65 -6.89
CA MET A 192 -3.88 22.47 -6.33
C MET A 192 -4.01 22.51 -4.81
N GLY A 193 -2.89 22.69 -4.12
CA GLY A 193 -2.90 22.72 -2.66
C GLY A 193 -1.65 23.29 -2.04
N ASP A 194 -1.55 23.15 -0.72
CA ASP A 194 -0.35 23.49 0.01
C ASP A 194 0.82 22.61 -0.49
N ASP A 195 2.04 22.95 -0.08
CA ASP A 195 3.28 22.30 -0.53
C ASP A 195 3.47 22.32 -2.07
N ASN A 196 2.96 23.37 -2.71
CA ASN A 196 2.95 23.50 -4.17
C ASN A 196 2.37 22.27 -4.89
N LEU A 197 1.39 21.61 -4.27
CA LEU A 197 0.70 20.48 -4.91
C LEU A 197 0.04 20.94 -6.20
N GLU A 198 0.41 20.28 -7.28
CA GLU A 198 -0.24 20.34 -8.58
C GLU A 198 -0.53 18.93 -9.07
N ARG A 199 -1.80 18.62 -9.32
CA ARG A 199 -2.17 17.30 -9.87
C ARG A 199 -3.18 17.46 -11.00
N SER A 200 -2.88 16.81 -12.10
CA SER A 200 -3.80 16.64 -13.23
C SER A 200 -4.24 15.19 -13.35
N PHE A 201 -5.51 14.99 -13.64
CA PHE A 201 -6.08 13.68 -13.97
C PHE A 201 -6.94 13.81 -15.22
N ILE A 202 -6.82 12.86 -16.13
CA ILE A 202 -7.67 12.73 -17.32
C ILE A 202 -8.07 11.27 -17.49
N LYS A 203 -9.36 11.02 -17.73
CA LYS A 203 -9.92 9.72 -18.12
C LYS A 203 -10.79 9.89 -19.35
N LEU A 204 -10.63 8.99 -20.31
CA LEU A 204 -11.41 8.94 -21.54
C LEU A 204 -12.05 7.55 -21.67
N GLU A 205 -13.32 7.50 -22.03
CA GLU A 205 -14.12 6.29 -22.13
C GLU A 205 -14.77 6.19 -23.53
N THR A 206 -14.69 5.02 -24.16
CA THR A 206 -15.22 4.84 -25.52
C THR A 206 -16.73 4.63 -25.57
N GLY A 207 -17.33 4.23 -24.44
CA GLY A 207 -18.65 3.60 -24.45
C GLY A 207 -18.58 2.20 -25.07
N ASN A 208 -19.73 1.51 -25.10
CA ASN A 208 -19.84 0.18 -25.69
C ASN A 208 -20.11 0.29 -27.20
N ILE A 209 -19.20 -0.29 -28.00
CA ILE A 209 -19.29 -0.34 -29.47
C ILE A 209 -19.33 -1.81 -29.87
N ASN A 210 -20.51 -2.37 -30.03
CA ASN A 210 -20.71 -3.77 -30.41
C ASN A 210 -20.03 -4.78 -29.49
N GLY A 211 -20.16 -4.60 -28.18
CA GLY A 211 -19.55 -5.44 -27.17
C GLY A 211 -18.12 -5.02 -26.76
N LEU A 212 -17.49 -4.09 -27.47
CA LEU A 212 -16.17 -3.56 -27.14
C LEU A 212 -16.31 -2.24 -26.40
N SER A 213 -15.75 -2.15 -25.21
CA SER A 213 -15.64 -0.92 -24.41
C SER A 213 -14.23 -0.77 -23.85
N ALA A 214 -13.80 0.47 -23.63
CA ALA A 214 -12.47 0.74 -23.10
C ALA A 214 -12.42 2.07 -22.36
N TYR A 215 -11.46 2.19 -21.43
CA TYR A 215 -11.01 3.48 -20.95
C TYR A 215 -9.49 3.54 -20.86
N VAL A 216 -8.99 4.76 -20.81
CA VAL A 216 -7.62 5.10 -20.43
C VAL A 216 -7.63 6.31 -19.53
N SER A 217 -6.82 6.29 -18.49
CA SER A 217 -6.59 7.43 -17.61
C SER A 217 -5.10 7.70 -17.43
N ARG A 218 -4.79 8.94 -17.09
CA ARG A 218 -3.46 9.38 -16.71
C ARG A 218 -3.58 10.42 -15.61
N SER A 219 -2.82 10.23 -14.54
CA SER A 219 -2.58 11.27 -13.54
C SER A 219 -1.12 11.68 -13.51
N LYS A 220 -0.88 12.94 -13.15
CA LYS A 220 0.46 13.46 -12.85
C LYS A 220 0.35 14.30 -11.60
N THR A 221 1.15 13.96 -10.60
CA THR A 221 1.22 14.65 -9.31
C THR A 221 2.62 15.18 -9.10
N ASP A 222 2.73 16.44 -8.85
CA ASP A 222 3.96 17.13 -8.45
C ASP A 222 3.68 17.86 -7.13
N SER A 223 4.52 17.70 -6.12
CA SER A 223 4.40 18.35 -4.83
C SER A 223 5.77 18.50 -4.17
N ASN A 224 5.93 19.50 -3.32
CA ASN A 224 7.04 19.52 -2.39
C ASN A 224 6.77 18.55 -1.24
N LEU A 225 7.81 18.12 -0.54
CA LEU A 225 7.64 17.59 0.81
C LEU A 225 7.09 18.70 1.72
N TRP A 226 6.21 18.38 2.66
CA TRP A 226 5.66 19.37 3.60
C TRP A 226 6.69 19.85 4.64
N ARG A 227 7.82 19.14 4.75
CA ARG A 227 8.95 19.56 5.58
C ARG A 227 10.27 19.32 4.86
N GLY A 228 11.12 20.32 4.87
CA GLY A 228 12.45 20.31 4.25
C GLY A 228 12.42 20.42 2.71
N PRO A 229 13.59 20.34 2.10
CA PRO A 229 13.73 20.36 0.66
C PRO A 229 13.37 18.99 0.06
N GLY A 230 13.07 18.98 -1.22
CA GLY A 230 12.73 17.78 -1.96
C GLY A 230 11.29 17.78 -2.45
N THR A 231 11.01 16.88 -3.37
CA THR A 231 9.73 16.80 -4.08
C THR A 231 9.23 15.38 -4.14
N ILE A 232 7.96 15.24 -4.45
CA ILE A 232 7.28 14.01 -4.84
C ILE A 232 6.79 14.22 -6.27
N ASP A 233 7.20 13.34 -7.17
CA ASP A 233 6.77 13.30 -8.56
C ASP A 233 6.20 11.91 -8.85
N ARG A 234 4.92 11.83 -9.26
CA ARG A 234 4.26 10.57 -9.59
C ARG A 234 3.49 10.70 -10.88
N GLU A 235 3.72 9.79 -11.80
CA GLU A 235 2.89 9.58 -12.98
C GLU A 235 2.24 8.20 -12.89
N HIS A 236 0.91 8.18 -13.09
CA HIS A 236 0.16 6.93 -13.10
C HIS A 236 -0.69 6.86 -14.36
N ILE A 237 -0.60 5.74 -15.07
CA ILE A 237 -1.38 5.45 -16.26
C ILE A 237 -2.15 4.15 -16.02
N GLU A 238 -3.45 4.18 -16.25
CA GLU A 238 -4.30 3.00 -16.15
C GLU A 238 -5.20 2.89 -17.38
N GLY A 239 -5.45 1.66 -17.83
CA GLY A 239 -6.35 1.43 -18.93
C GLY A 239 -7.01 0.05 -18.86
N LYS A 240 -8.25 -0.03 -19.34
CA LYS A 240 -9.00 -1.27 -19.50
C LYS A 240 -9.58 -1.36 -20.90
N ILE A 241 -9.61 -2.57 -21.43
CA ILE A 241 -10.33 -2.93 -22.65
C ILE A 241 -11.15 -4.16 -22.33
N LYS A 242 -12.46 -4.09 -22.50
CA LYS A 242 -13.39 -5.19 -22.28
C LYS A 242 -14.09 -5.54 -23.58
N TYR A 243 -14.20 -6.83 -23.87
CA TYR A 243 -15.02 -7.34 -24.94
C TYR A 243 -16.05 -8.33 -24.37
N GLU A 244 -17.31 -8.00 -24.50
CA GLU A 244 -18.46 -8.80 -24.08
C GLU A 244 -18.97 -9.60 -25.29
N PHE A 245 -18.90 -10.93 -25.18
CA PHE A 245 -19.45 -11.85 -26.18
C PHE A 245 -20.97 -11.98 -26.01
N ASP A 246 -21.38 -11.97 -24.74
CA ASP A 246 -22.78 -11.97 -24.28
C ASP A 246 -22.82 -11.44 -22.83
N ALA A 247 -23.99 -11.48 -22.17
CA ALA A 247 -24.18 -10.93 -20.84
C ALA A 247 -23.29 -11.58 -19.75
N ASP A 248 -22.91 -12.85 -19.94
CA ASP A 248 -22.23 -13.66 -18.93
C ASP A 248 -20.78 -14.02 -19.36
N THR A 249 -20.42 -13.71 -20.61
CA THR A 249 -19.11 -14.05 -21.18
C THR A 249 -18.35 -12.81 -21.62
N PHE A 250 -17.22 -12.55 -21.00
CA PHE A 250 -16.34 -11.44 -21.38
C PHE A 250 -14.86 -11.79 -21.23
N ILE A 251 -14.04 -11.02 -21.94
CA ILE A 251 -12.60 -10.92 -21.75
C ILE A 251 -12.24 -9.45 -21.46
N LYS A 252 -11.40 -9.21 -20.43
CA LYS A 252 -10.99 -7.88 -20.02
C LYS A 252 -9.48 -7.82 -19.85
N PHE A 253 -8.82 -6.93 -20.57
CA PHE A 253 -7.41 -6.61 -20.41
C PHE A 253 -7.26 -5.35 -19.58
N GLY A 254 -6.40 -5.40 -18.56
CA GLY A 254 -6.03 -4.29 -17.71
C GLY A 254 -4.54 -3.97 -17.82
N TYR A 255 -4.21 -2.70 -17.74
CA TYR A 255 -2.85 -2.18 -17.70
C TYR A 255 -2.73 -1.08 -16.66
N VAL A 256 -1.71 -1.16 -15.82
CA VAL A 256 -1.31 -0.11 -14.88
C VAL A 256 0.18 0.14 -15.03
N HIS A 257 0.58 1.40 -15.07
CA HIS A 257 1.97 1.83 -15.03
C HIS A 257 2.12 2.96 -14.02
N ASN A 258 3.15 2.86 -13.18
CA ASN A 258 3.50 3.84 -12.17
C ASN A 258 4.97 4.21 -12.31
N ASP A 259 5.23 5.50 -12.54
CA ASP A 259 6.55 6.12 -12.48
C ASP A 259 6.55 7.06 -11.27
N PHE A 260 7.41 6.79 -10.31
CA PHE A 260 7.41 7.47 -9.03
C PHE A 260 8.84 7.85 -8.62
N ASN A 261 9.01 9.11 -8.25
CA ASN A 261 10.26 9.65 -7.73
C ASN A 261 9.96 10.54 -6.54
N ASP A 262 10.49 10.20 -5.38
CA ASP A 262 10.37 10.99 -4.17
C ASP A 262 11.71 11.21 -3.48
N TYR A 263 11.78 12.28 -2.69
CA TYR A 263 12.85 12.51 -1.76
C TYR A 263 12.47 11.99 -0.36
N ASP A 264 13.46 11.53 0.40
CA ASP A 264 13.25 11.04 1.75
C ASP A 264 12.93 12.17 2.74
N SER A 265 12.01 11.87 3.63
CA SER A 265 11.73 12.66 4.82
C SER A 265 12.36 11.97 6.05
N PRO A 266 13.14 12.68 6.91
CA PRO A 266 13.84 12.03 8.01
C PRO A 266 12.87 11.55 9.10
N SER A 267 13.23 10.44 9.71
CA SER A 267 12.72 10.00 11.00
C SER A 267 13.79 10.22 12.07
N GLY A 268 13.39 10.24 13.33
CA GLY A 268 14.32 10.42 14.43
C GLY A 268 13.74 10.02 15.78
N PRO A 269 14.53 10.16 16.86
CA PRO A 269 13.99 10.05 18.21
C PRO A 269 12.88 11.10 18.43
N GLU A 270 11.92 10.81 19.30
CA GLU A 270 10.82 11.71 19.62
C GLU A 270 11.28 13.13 20.00
N SER A 271 12.33 13.22 20.83
CA SER A 271 12.92 14.47 21.28
C SER A 271 13.40 15.41 20.17
N VAL A 272 13.65 14.90 18.98
CA VAL A 272 14.00 15.73 17.83
C VAL A 272 12.76 16.51 17.40
N PHE A 273 11.61 15.88 17.32
CA PHE A 273 10.34 16.50 16.90
C PHE A 273 9.71 17.34 18.00
N GLU A 274 9.97 17.03 19.27
CA GLU A 274 9.62 17.93 20.39
C GLU A 274 10.39 19.25 20.33
N SER A 275 11.63 19.23 19.84
CA SER A 275 12.48 20.42 19.72
C SER A 275 12.29 21.17 18.41
N ASP A 276 12.01 20.47 17.32
CA ASP A 276 11.78 20.99 15.98
C ASP A 276 10.80 20.08 15.22
N TYR A 277 9.53 20.42 15.25
CA TYR A 277 8.48 19.65 14.60
C TYR A 277 8.69 19.49 13.09
N TYR A 278 9.34 20.49 12.46
CA TYR A 278 9.65 20.52 11.02
C TYR A 278 11.04 19.99 10.70
N TYR A 279 11.67 19.25 11.64
CA TYR A 279 12.98 18.65 11.40
C TYR A 279 13.06 17.91 10.07
N ALA A 280 14.02 18.29 9.24
CA ALA A 280 14.17 17.84 7.87
C ALA A 280 15.62 17.65 7.46
N TYR A 281 15.87 17.04 6.31
CA TYR A 281 17.17 17.08 5.67
C TYR A 281 17.49 18.51 5.20
N LEU A 282 18.79 18.76 4.97
CA LEU A 282 19.31 20.08 4.70
C LEU A 282 19.35 20.35 3.17
N ASP A 283 19.02 21.57 2.78
CA ASP A 283 19.09 22.06 1.40
C ASP A 283 20.54 22.42 0.97
N ALA A 284 21.43 22.54 1.92
CA ALA A 284 22.86 22.83 1.72
C ALA A 284 23.73 22.02 2.68
N ILE A 285 24.97 21.80 2.31
CA ILE A 285 25.96 21.19 3.21
C ILE A 285 26.30 22.19 4.33
N PRO A 286 26.14 21.83 5.59
CA PRO A 286 26.37 22.74 6.69
C PRO A 286 27.86 23.12 6.81
N GLU A 287 28.14 24.41 7.03
CA GLU A 287 29.49 24.90 7.30
C GLU A 287 30.07 24.39 8.62
N THR A 288 29.24 23.99 9.56
CA THR A 288 29.60 23.44 10.87
C THR A 288 28.96 22.04 11.01
N GLY A 289 29.73 21.09 11.53
CA GLY A 289 29.27 19.71 11.75
C GLY A 289 29.49 18.78 10.54
N CYS A 290 29.90 19.33 9.38
CA CYS A 290 30.45 18.59 8.25
C CYS A 290 31.78 19.26 7.84
N ILE A 291 32.85 18.89 8.49
CA ILE A 291 34.16 19.54 8.31
C ILE A 291 35.02 18.66 7.45
N ALA A 292 35.69 19.28 6.45
CA ALA A 292 36.71 18.64 5.67
C ALA A 292 37.99 18.50 6.55
N GLU A 293 38.26 17.30 7.02
CA GLU A 293 39.51 17.00 7.72
C GLU A 293 40.53 16.42 6.77
N ILE A 294 41.75 16.92 6.81
CA ILE A 294 42.89 16.38 6.05
C ILE A 294 43.51 15.27 6.93
N SER A 295 42.86 14.19 7.17
CA SER A 295 43.42 13.03 7.86
C SER A 295 43.34 11.80 6.97
N GLY A 296 44.50 11.30 6.55
CA GLY A 296 44.60 10.10 5.74
C GLY A 296 44.51 10.40 4.24
N VAL A 297 45.60 10.91 3.73
CA VAL A 297 45.76 11.07 2.27
C VAL A 297 46.08 9.71 1.67
N TYR A 298 45.30 9.31 0.67
CA TYR A 298 45.47 8.07 -0.07
C TYR A 298 45.85 8.40 -1.50
N ASP A 299 46.81 7.68 -2.07
CA ASP A 299 47.21 7.82 -3.46
C ASP A 299 46.14 7.22 -4.39
N TYR A 300 45.20 8.06 -4.82
CA TYR A 300 44.07 7.62 -5.63
C TYR A 300 44.41 7.41 -7.10
N ASN A 301 45.48 8.11 -7.59
CA ASN A 301 45.89 7.99 -8.98
C ASN A 301 46.97 6.92 -9.19
N GLY A 302 47.57 6.39 -8.09
CA GLY A 302 48.56 5.31 -8.13
C GLY A 302 49.92 5.73 -8.61
N ASP A 303 50.26 7.04 -8.65
CA ASP A 303 51.56 7.55 -9.09
C ASP A 303 52.64 7.56 -8.00
N SER A 304 52.28 7.14 -6.80
CA SER A 304 53.10 7.10 -5.59
C SER A 304 53.50 8.49 -5.07
N VAL A 305 52.83 9.55 -5.49
CA VAL A 305 53.00 10.91 -5.02
C VAL A 305 51.67 11.41 -4.48
N ILE A 306 51.56 11.67 -3.21
CA ILE A 306 50.36 12.21 -2.60
C ILE A 306 50.34 13.72 -2.79
N ASP A 307 49.52 14.21 -3.70
CA ASP A 307 49.38 15.65 -4.00
C ASP A 307 47.92 16.08 -4.20
N GLY A 308 47.72 17.25 -4.76
CA GLY A 308 46.37 17.80 -4.98
C GLY A 308 45.49 17.00 -5.95
N SER A 309 46.03 16.08 -6.76
CA SER A 309 45.26 15.20 -7.62
C SER A 309 44.69 13.98 -6.89
N ASP A 310 45.32 13.62 -5.77
CA ASP A 310 44.87 12.53 -4.91
C ASP A 310 43.97 13.00 -3.78
N PHE A 311 43.93 14.29 -3.59
CA PHE A 311 43.28 14.85 -2.45
C PHE A 311 41.78 14.72 -2.54
N SER A 312 41.25 14.08 -1.54
CA SER A 312 39.84 14.18 -1.21
C SER A 312 39.71 14.63 0.23
N PRO A 313 39.12 15.78 0.52
CA PRO A 313 38.82 16.13 1.90
C PRO A 313 37.90 15.04 2.46
N ILE A 314 38.28 14.55 3.63
CA ILE A 314 37.44 13.62 4.38
C ILE A 314 36.43 14.47 5.13
N PHE A 315 35.20 14.45 4.70
CA PHE A 315 34.12 15.11 5.39
C PHE A 315 33.71 14.26 6.59
N THR A 316 33.97 14.76 7.77
CA THR A 316 33.62 14.12 9.04
C THR A 316 32.53 14.91 9.75
N GLY A 317 31.66 14.18 10.46
CA GLY A 317 30.53 14.74 11.20
C GLY A 317 29.20 14.16 10.77
N SER A 318 28.28 14.08 11.68
CA SER A 318 26.93 13.51 11.43
C SER A 318 26.12 14.30 10.40
N SER A 319 26.38 15.60 10.28
CA SER A 319 25.68 16.47 9.33
C SER A 319 26.09 16.25 7.88
N CYS A 320 27.23 15.60 7.60
CA CYS A 320 27.65 15.31 6.22
C CYS A 320 26.68 14.42 5.46
N THR A 321 25.94 13.56 6.13
CA THR A 321 24.95 12.67 5.54
C THR A 321 23.51 13.22 5.60
N SER A 322 23.35 14.47 5.99
CA SER A 322 22.03 15.12 6.12
C SER A 322 21.63 15.94 4.88
N TYR A 323 22.45 15.97 3.84
CA TYR A 323 22.12 16.65 2.59
C TYR A 323 21.06 15.86 1.79
N TYR A 324 20.04 16.56 1.30
CA TYR A 324 18.82 15.92 0.77
C TYR A 324 18.99 15.26 -0.60
N GLU A 325 19.86 15.77 -1.49
CA GLU A 325 19.97 15.29 -2.87
C GLU A 325 20.38 13.81 -3.00
N ASP A 326 21.08 13.27 -2.01
CA ASP A 326 21.44 11.85 -1.95
C ASP A 326 20.39 10.99 -1.22
N ARG A 327 19.13 11.45 -1.17
CA ARG A 327 18.05 10.75 -0.47
C ARG A 327 16.80 10.70 -1.33
N ILE A 328 16.88 9.84 -2.33
CA ILE A 328 15.83 9.69 -3.34
C ILE A 328 15.39 8.23 -3.48
N ASN A 329 14.16 8.04 -3.90
CA ASN A 329 13.62 6.75 -4.32
C ASN A 329 12.98 6.91 -5.69
N VAL A 330 13.27 5.95 -6.57
CA VAL A 330 12.74 5.91 -7.93
C VAL A 330 12.13 4.54 -8.15
N ARG A 331 10.90 4.50 -8.68
CA ARG A 331 10.18 3.27 -9.03
C ARG A 331 9.55 3.40 -10.40
N ASP A 332 9.67 2.34 -11.17
CA ASP A 332 9.03 2.14 -12.47
C ASP A 332 8.38 0.76 -12.44
N ASP A 333 7.08 0.72 -12.25
CA ASP A 333 6.32 -0.51 -12.07
C ASP A 333 5.25 -0.62 -13.16
N SER A 334 5.06 -1.80 -13.72
CA SER A 334 4.01 -2.08 -14.69
C SER A 334 3.28 -3.36 -14.34
N LEU A 335 1.95 -3.33 -14.35
CA LEU A 335 1.08 -4.48 -14.13
C LEU A 335 0.16 -4.69 -15.35
N TYR A 336 0.16 -5.89 -15.87
CA TYR A 336 -0.72 -6.36 -16.92
C TYR A 336 -1.64 -7.42 -16.37
N SER A 337 -2.92 -7.36 -16.69
CA SER A 337 -3.90 -8.38 -16.30
C SER A 337 -4.81 -8.75 -17.46
N LEU A 338 -5.26 -10.00 -17.46
CA LEU A 338 -6.23 -10.53 -18.41
C LEU A 338 -7.27 -11.32 -17.61
N ASN A 339 -8.48 -10.78 -17.51
CA ASN A 339 -9.60 -11.42 -16.85
C ASN A 339 -10.51 -12.06 -17.92
N PHE A 340 -10.96 -13.26 -17.65
CA PHE A 340 -11.92 -13.99 -18.45
C PHE A 340 -13.02 -14.56 -17.56
N GLN A 341 -14.26 -14.41 -17.97
CA GLN A 341 -15.42 -15.03 -17.33
C GLN A 341 -16.32 -15.64 -18.40
N THR A 342 -16.92 -16.79 -18.10
CA THR A 342 -17.93 -17.41 -18.94
C THR A 342 -18.80 -18.38 -18.16
N ASP A 343 -20.05 -18.46 -18.50
CA ASP A 343 -20.94 -19.53 -18.07
C ASP A 343 -20.75 -20.77 -18.96
N ILE A 344 -20.11 -21.82 -18.41
CA ILE A 344 -19.97 -23.12 -19.09
C ILE A 344 -21.36 -23.76 -19.27
N THR A 345 -22.19 -23.62 -18.25
CA THR A 345 -23.60 -23.97 -18.23
C THR A 345 -24.34 -22.92 -17.37
N PRO A 346 -25.71 -22.82 -17.45
CA PRO A 346 -26.44 -21.86 -16.62
C PRO A 346 -26.19 -21.94 -15.10
N ASN A 347 -25.56 -23.02 -14.64
CA ASN A 347 -25.28 -23.26 -13.23
C ASN A 347 -23.78 -23.41 -12.94
N LEU A 348 -22.92 -23.24 -13.92
CA LEU A 348 -21.46 -23.44 -13.77
C LEU A 348 -20.73 -22.30 -14.46
N MET A 349 -20.21 -21.38 -13.66
CA MET A 349 -19.39 -20.26 -14.10
C MET A 349 -17.90 -20.60 -13.95
N PHE A 350 -17.10 -20.16 -14.91
CA PHE A 350 -15.65 -20.19 -14.88
C PHE A 350 -15.10 -18.78 -14.90
N THR A 351 -14.13 -18.50 -14.03
CA THR A 351 -13.36 -17.26 -14.01
C THR A 351 -11.86 -17.54 -14.05
N ALA A 352 -11.11 -16.68 -14.72
CA ALA A 352 -9.65 -16.74 -14.70
C ALA A 352 -9.05 -15.34 -14.82
N THR A 353 -8.01 -15.07 -14.04
CA THR A 353 -7.20 -13.86 -14.09
C THR A 353 -5.73 -14.26 -14.28
N ALA A 354 -5.16 -13.96 -15.42
CA ALA A 354 -3.73 -14.09 -15.67
C ALA A 354 -3.07 -12.72 -15.55
N TYR A 355 -1.86 -12.65 -15.00
CA TYR A 355 -1.18 -11.37 -14.79
C TYR A 355 0.32 -11.49 -14.93
N GLN A 356 0.96 -10.36 -15.22
CA GLN A 356 2.39 -10.13 -15.15
C GLN A 356 2.65 -8.76 -14.56
N GLU A 357 3.61 -8.67 -13.65
CA GLU A 357 4.13 -7.43 -13.09
C GLU A 357 5.63 -7.37 -13.34
N ASP A 358 6.12 -6.22 -13.78
CA ASP A 358 7.53 -5.90 -13.91
C ASP A 358 7.85 -4.72 -12.99
N LYS A 359 8.87 -4.87 -12.16
CA LYS A 359 9.32 -3.90 -11.16
C LYS A 359 10.75 -3.50 -11.41
N ASP A 360 11.04 -2.20 -11.43
CA ASP A 360 12.41 -1.66 -11.48
C ASP A 360 12.49 -0.40 -10.63
N GLY A 361 13.65 -0.19 -10.02
CA GLY A 361 13.86 1.00 -9.25
C GLY A 361 15.14 1.00 -8.45
N PHE A 362 15.36 2.11 -7.78
CA PHE A 362 16.47 2.25 -6.85
C PHE A 362 16.15 3.27 -5.76
N GLY A 363 16.84 3.12 -4.62
CA GLY A 363 16.91 4.14 -3.58
C GLY A 363 18.34 4.61 -3.40
N VAL A 364 18.51 5.82 -2.94
CA VAL A 364 19.82 6.40 -2.61
C VAL A 364 19.82 6.87 -1.18
N SER A 365 20.88 6.54 -0.47
CA SER A 365 21.15 7.06 0.87
C SER A 365 22.66 7.31 1.02
N PRO A 366 23.08 8.43 1.59
CA PRO A 366 24.50 8.69 1.79
C PRO A 366 25.08 7.80 2.88
N ASP A 367 26.40 7.55 2.81
CA ASP A 367 27.13 6.88 3.87
C ASP A 367 28.34 7.69 4.30
N SER A 368 28.70 7.58 5.59
CA SER A 368 29.83 8.31 6.14
C SER A 368 31.17 7.66 5.77
N TYR A 369 32.20 8.46 5.67
CA TYR A 369 33.56 7.96 5.42
C TYR A 369 34.02 6.90 6.42
N SER A 370 33.76 7.12 7.73
CA SER A 370 34.21 6.21 8.77
C SER A 370 33.59 4.83 8.68
N ASN A 371 32.27 4.78 8.38
CA ASN A 371 31.55 3.51 8.17
C ASN A 371 32.07 2.80 6.92
N SER A 372 32.16 3.53 5.80
CA SER A 372 32.66 2.99 4.54
C SER A 372 34.08 2.48 4.63
N LEU A 373 34.97 3.20 5.33
CA LEU A 373 36.35 2.77 5.52
C LEU A 373 36.48 1.46 6.32
N GLY A 374 35.62 1.29 7.33
CA GLY A 374 35.57 0.06 8.12
C GLY A 374 35.22 -1.16 7.27
N ILE A 375 34.17 -1.04 6.44
CA ILE A 375 33.72 -2.13 5.57
C ILE A 375 34.70 -2.34 4.41
N TYR A 376 35.20 -1.27 3.79
CA TYR A 376 36.23 -1.33 2.75
C TYR A 376 37.45 -2.16 3.18
N ASN A 377 38.02 -1.88 4.36
CA ASN A 377 39.19 -2.61 4.87
C ASN A 377 38.91 -4.12 5.00
N ARG A 378 37.71 -4.50 5.43
CA ARG A 378 37.31 -5.90 5.52
C ARG A 378 37.17 -6.54 4.14
N GLN A 379 36.60 -5.82 3.17
CA GLN A 379 36.41 -6.33 1.81
C GLN A 379 37.75 -6.45 1.03
N VAL A 380 38.67 -5.52 1.23
CA VAL A 380 40.04 -5.66 0.70
C VAL A 380 40.72 -6.90 1.28
N ALA A 381 40.59 -7.11 2.59
CA ALA A 381 41.18 -8.29 3.22
C ALA A 381 40.55 -9.62 2.71
N ALA A 382 39.29 -9.57 2.31
CA ALA A 382 38.59 -10.70 1.69
C ALA A 382 38.88 -10.86 0.17
N GLY A 383 39.63 -9.92 -0.44
CA GLY A 383 40.04 -9.97 -1.85
C GLY A 383 39.00 -9.44 -2.83
N LEU A 384 38.02 -8.65 -2.38
CA LEU A 384 37.07 -7.99 -3.27
C LEU A 384 37.71 -6.81 -3.99
N ASP A 385 37.29 -6.56 -5.23
CA ASP A 385 37.74 -5.42 -6.03
C ASP A 385 36.92 -4.18 -5.64
N VAL A 386 37.47 -3.40 -4.73
CA VAL A 386 36.87 -2.18 -4.19
C VAL A 386 37.90 -1.07 -4.12
N VAL A 387 37.42 0.17 -4.23
CA VAL A 387 38.24 1.38 -4.25
C VAL A 387 38.18 2.09 -2.90
N HIS A 388 39.30 2.64 -2.45
CA HIS A 388 39.35 3.36 -1.18
C HIS A 388 38.27 4.48 -1.12
N PRO A 389 37.50 4.57 -0.01
CA PRO A 389 36.44 5.58 0.11
C PRO A 389 37.01 7.01 0.14
N ARG A 390 36.28 7.95 -0.48
CA ARG A 390 36.67 9.36 -0.64
C ARG A 390 35.77 10.30 0.17
N GLY A 391 35.48 10.10 1.40
CA GLY A 391 34.60 10.99 2.15
C GLY A 391 33.13 10.45 2.17
N VAL A 392 32.15 11.26 1.83
CA VAL A 392 30.74 10.83 1.77
C VAL A 392 30.49 9.99 0.51
N GLN A 393 29.93 8.80 0.68
CA GLN A 393 29.62 7.90 -0.42
C GLN A 393 28.16 8.02 -0.84
N TYR A 394 27.92 7.80 -2.13
CA TYR A 394 26.60 7.64 -2.72
C TYR A 394 26.15 6.18 -2.58
N GLY A 395 25.17 5.94 -1.74
CA GLY A 395 24.67 4.59 -1.48
C GLY A 395 23.54 4.21 -2.39
N LEU A 396 23.86 3.53 -3.50
CA LEU A 396 22.89 3.06 -4.47
C LEU A 396 22.31 1.70 -4.05
N SER A 397 21.00 1.63 -3.94
CA SER A 397 20.22 0.44 -3.56
C SER A 397 19.27 0.08 -4.69
N GLY A 398 19.65 -0.85 -5.58
CA GLY A 398 18.82 -1.31 -6.68
C GLY A 398 17.82 -2.37 -6.23
N VAL A 399 16.63 -2.28 -6.77
CA VAL A 399 15.55 -3.27 -6.63
C VAL A 399 14.99 -3.58 -8.01
N GLY A 400 14.62 -4.83 -8.28
CA GLY A 400 14.02 -5.19 -9.56
C GLY A 400 13.51 -6.61 -9.55
N GLY A 401 12.65 -6.93 -10.50
CA GLY A 401 12.13 -8.27 -10.65
C GLY A 401 10.86 -8.32 -11.46
N SER A 402 10.35 -9.51 -11.63
CA SER A 402 9.07 -9.73 -12.27
C SER A 402 8.33 -10.87 -11.61
N ARG A 403 7.01 -10.81 -11.64
CA ARG A 403 6.16 -11.93 -11.26
C ARG A 403 5.07 -12.14 -12.29
N LYS A 404 4.67 -13.37 -12.45
CA LYS A 404 3.58 -13.79 -13.32
C LYS A 404 2.76 -14.86 -12.65
N GLY A 405 1.46 -14.82 -12.84
CA GLY A 405 0.59 -15.80 -12.20
C GLY A 405 -0.75 -15.94 -12.88
N VAL A 406 -1.50 -16.88 -12.36
CA VAL A 406 -2.87 -17.14 -12.75
C VAL A 406 -3.70 -17.51 -11.53
N VAL A 407 -4.87 -16.87 -11.40
CA VAL A 407 -5.93 -17.25 -10.47
C VAL A 407 -7.09 -17.77 -11.32
N ALA A 408 -7.62 -18.93 -11.00
CA ALA A 408 -8.76 -19.50 -11.74
C ALA A 408 -9.76 -20.13 -10.77
N GLY A 409 -11.04 -20.01 -11.07
CA GLY A 409 -12.12 -20.52 -10.26
C GLY A 409 -13.28 -21.10 -11.07
N LEU A 410 -13.98 -22.02 -10.44
CA LEU A 410 -15.27 -22.55 -10.87
C LEU A 410 -16.29 -22.30 -9.77
N GLU A 411 -17.43 -21.75 -10.12
CA GLU A 411 -18.59 -21.62 -9.25
C GLU A 411 -19.72 -22.49 -9.80
N TRP A 412 -20.23 -23.40 -8.99
CA TRP A 412 -21.27 -24.33 -9.37
C TRP A 412 -22.48 -24.20 -8.45
N GLN A 413 -23.60 -23.78 -9.02
CA GLN A 413 -24.88 -23.72 -8.33
C GLN A 413 -25.63 -25.06 -8.51
N VAL A 414 -25.83 -25.78 -7.41
CA VAL A 414 -26.54 -27.07 -7.43
C VAL A 414 -27.52 -27.18 -6.27
N ALA A 415 -28.81 -27.19 -6.56
CA ALA A 415 -29.89 -27.11 -5.57
C ALA A 415 -29.72 -25.89 -4.67
N ASN A 416 -29.53 -26.07 -3.37
CA ASN A 416 -29.26 -25.02 -2.38
C ASN A 416 -27.77 -24.89 -2.01
N HIS A 417 -26.89 -25.43 -2.83
CA HIS A 417 -25.43 -25.35 -2.67
C HIS A 417 -24.82 -24.42 -3.70
N LYS A 418 -23.89 -23.58 -3.27
CA LYS A 418 -22.96 -22.87 -4.12
C LYS A 418 -21.55 -23.40 -3.83
N VAL A 419 -21.04 -24.23 -4.74
CA VAL A 419 -19.74 -24.86 -4.62
C VAL A 419 -18.72 -24.08 -5.41
N GLU A 420 -17.67 -23.62 -4.75
CA GLU A 420 -16.60 -22.84 -5.33
C GLU A 420 -15.29 -23.66 -5.21
N PHE A 421 -14.59 -23.80 -6.31
CA PHE A 421 -13.27 -24.44 -6.35
C PHE A 421 -12.32 -23.55 -7.15
N GLY A 422 -11.10 -23.34 -6.66
CA GLY A 422 -10.14 -22.56 -7.42
C GLY A 422 -8.71 -22.84 -7.06
N ALA A 423 -7.84 -22.24 -7.88
CA ALA A 423 -6.41 -22.37 -7.81
C ALA A 423 -5.71 -21.04 -8.11
N TRP A 424 -4.63 -20.78 -7.42
CA TRP A 424 -3.67 -19.72 -7.71
C TRP A 424 -2.28 -20.31 -7.86
N TYR A 425 -1.59 -19.89 -8.92
CA TYR A 425 -0.17 -20.16 -9.13
C TYR A 425 0.56 -18.87 -9.49
N GLU A 426 1.71 -18.63 -8.85
CA GLU A 426 2.58 -17.49 -9.13
C GLU A 426 4.05 -17.93 -9.14
N ASP A 427 4.83 -17.31 -10.04
CA ASP A 427 6.28 -17.46 -10.15
C ASP A 427 6.90 -16.06 -10.14
N GLU A 428 7.76 -15.76 -9.18
CA GLU A 428 8.41 -14.48 -9.00
C GLU A 428 9.92 -14.62 -8.97
N ASP A 429 10.60 -13.75 -9.70
CA ASP A 429 12.03 -13.48 -9.62
C ASP A 429 12.26 -12.07 -9.08
N TYR A 430 13.12 -11.93 -8.08
CA TYR A 430 13.48 -10.67 -7.48
C TYR A 430 14.99 -10.55 -7.32
N ASN A 431 15.54 -9.37 -7.58
CA ASN A 431 16.95 -9.08 -7.37
C ASN A 431 17.12 -7.81 -6.53
N ARG A 432 18.14 -7.80 -5.68
CA ARG A 432 18.49 -6.69 -4.85
C ARG A 432 19.99 -6.49 -4.74
N THR A 433 20.40 -5.26 -5.03
CA THR A 433 21.81 -4.85 -4.92
C THR A 433 21.92 -3.64 -4.01
N GLN A 434 23.05 -3.53 -3.30
CA GLN A 434 23.38 -2.30 -2.60
C GLN A 434 24.90 -2.12 -2.59
N GLN A 435 25.35 -0.95 -3.07
CA GLN A 435 26.75 -0.58 -3.15
C GLN A 435 26.94 0.88 -2.75
N ARG A 436 28.14 1.21 -2.34
CA ARG A 436 28.56 2.57 -2.01
C ARG A 436 29.58 3.04 -3.03
N LEU A 437 29.27 4.15 -3.69
CA LEU A 437 30.08 4.74 -4.76
C LEU A 437 30.78 6.00 -4.24
N ASN A 438 32.00 6.23 -4.67
CA ASN A 438 32.69 7.47 -4.39
C ASN A 438 32.04 8.65 -5.12
N LYS A 439 32.25 9.83 -4.56
CA LYS A 439 31.85 11.12 -5.15
C LYS A 439 33.08 11.99 -5.37
N THR A 440 33.03 12.88 -6.37
CA THR A 440 34.12 13.82 -6.61
C THR A 440 34.39 14.66 -5.37
N ASN A 441 35.64 14.81 -5.00
CA ASN A 441 36.09 15.52 -3.81
C ASN A 441 35.58 14.94 -2.48
N GLY A 442 34.93 13.75 -2.45
CA GLY A 442 34.35 13.17 -1.26
C GLY A 442 33.26 14.02 -0.59
N SER A 443 32.75 15.03 -1.27
CA SER A 443 31.71 15.94 -0.77
C SER A 443 30.33 15.39 -1.00
N ALA A 444 29.40 15.72 -0.12
CA ALA A 444 27.98 15.32 -0.25
C ALA A 444 27.33 15.87 -1.55
N ASP A 445 27.76 17.02 -2.07
CA ASP A 445 27.33 17.61 -3.34
C ASP A 445 28.22 17.22 -4.53
N GLY A 446 29.18 16.29 -4.36
CA GLY A 446 30.03 15.80 -5.44
C GLY A 446 29.28 14.94 -6.45
N ASN A 447 29.78 14.89 -7.70
CA ASN A 447 29.24 13.97 -8.70
C ASN A 447 29.63 12.53 -8.37
N VAL A 448 28.74 11.59 -8.64
CA VAL A 448 28.99 10.16 -8.47
C VAL A 448 30.04 9.66 -9.44
N ILE A 449 31.01 8.91 -8.95
CA ILE A 449 32.03 8.23 -9.75
C ILE A 449 31.58 6.77 -9.91
N TRP A 450 30.94 6.47 -11.02
CA TRP A 450 30.21 5.21 -11.23
C TRP A 450 31.07 3.95 -11.28
N ASP A 451 32.33 4.06 -11.53
CA ASP A 451 33.33 2.97 -11.59
C ASP A 451 34.14 2.83 -10.29
N GLU A 452 33.94 3.71 -9.31
CA GLU A 452 34.58 3.63 -8.00
C GLU A 452 33.63 3.10 -6.92
N VAL A 453 33.54 1.78 -6.80
CA VAL A 453 32.77 1.13 -5.71
C VAL A 453 33.63 1.07 -4.44
N ALA A 454 33.25 1.81 -3.41
CA ALA A 454 33.93 1.78 -2.12
C ALA A 454 33.66 0.50 -1.34
N TYR A 455 32.43 -0.02 -1.40
CA TYR A 455 32.10 -1.33 -0.89
C TYR A 455 30.73 -1.83 -1.38
N TYR A 456 30.54 -3.15 -1.33
CA TYR A 456 29.28 -3.82 -1.59
C TYR A 456 28.59 -4.18 -0.27
N ARG A 457 27.32 -3.78 -0.08
CA ARG A 457 26.56 -4.12 1.12
C ARG A 457 25.75 -5.39 0.93
N ARG A 458 25.03 -5.50 -0.21
CA ARG A 458 24.23 -6.67 -0.54
C ARG A 458 24.22 -6.96 -2.04
N ASN A 459 24.03 -8.23 -2.36
CA ASN A 459 23.85 -8.69 -3.74
C ASN A 459 23.21 -10.07 -3.70
N TYR A 460 21.92 -10.15 -3.98
CA TYR A 460 21.22 -11.42 -4.04
C TYR A 460 20.11 -11.41 -5.09
N THR A 461 19.72 -12.62 -5.48
CA THR A 461 18.51 -12.92 -6.20
C THR A 461 17.66 -13.86 -5.36
N SER A 462 16.35 -13.65 -5.34
CA SER A 462 15.41 -14.60 -4.74
C SER A 462 14.35 -15.02 -5.75
N THR A 463 13.83 -16.22 -5.56
CA THR A 463 12.71 -16.76 -6.33
C THR A 463 11.63 -17.22 -5.39
N ARG A 464 10.38 -17.03 -5.78
CA ARG A 464 9.23 -17.51 -5.05
C ARG A 464 8.23 -18.15 -6.00
N LYS A 465 7.84 -19.41 -5.71
CA LYS A 465 6.76 -20.09 -6.41
C LYS A 465 5.65 -20.37 -5.41
N THR A 466 4.50 -19.82 -5.69
CA THR A 466 3.33 -19.93 -4.80
C THR A 466 2.25 -20.75 -5.47
N THR A 467 1.67 -21.67 -4.73
CA THR A 467 0.49 -22.44 -5.13
C THR A 467 -0.54 -22.40 -4.01
N GLN A 468 -1.75 -21.98 -4.32
CA GLN A 468 -2.90 -22.07 -3.42
C GLN A 468 -4.03 -22.82 -4.12
N LEU A 469 -4.68 -23.73 -3.41
CA LEU A 469 -5.92 -24.38 -3.84
C LEU A 469 -6.99 -24.11 -2.79
N TYR A 470 -8.24 -23.98 -3.21
CA TYR A 470 -9.36 -23.89 -2.27
C TYR A 470 -10.58 -24.65 -2.77
N LEU A 471 -11.41 -25.05 -1.82
CA LEU A 471 -12.76 -25.57 -2.01
C LEU A 471 -13.66 -24.93 -0.96
N LYS A 472 -14.81 -24.41 -1.39
CA LYS A 472 -15.81 -23.80 -0.51
C LYS A 472 -17.19 -24.26 -0.95
N ASP A 473 -18.04 -24.59 0.00
CA ASP A 473 -19.46 -24.89 -0.20
C ASP A 473 -20.29 -23.97 0.68
N THR A 474 -21.14 -23.16 0.09
CA THR A 474 -22.12 -22.34 0.80
C THR A 474 -23.50 -22.96 0.60
N VAL A 475 -24.12 -23.37 1.72
CA VAL A 475 -25.42 -24.06 1.74
C VAL A 475 -26.48 -23.10 2.23
N SER A 476 -27.49 -22.84 1.43
CA SER A 476 -28.68 -22.08 1.79
C SER A 476 -29.74 -22.98 2.42
N LEU A 477 -30.15 -22.65 3.64
CA LEU A 477 -31.07 -23.44 4.47
C LEU A 477 -32.21 -22.55 4.98
N LEU A 478 -33.29 -23.17 5.49
CA LEU A 478 -34.42 -22.48 6.10
C LEU A 478 -35.08 -21.45 5.17
N GLU A 479 -35.29 -21.81 3.92
CA GLU A 479 -35.83 -20.91 2.88
C GLU A 479 -34.93 -19.68 2.68
N ASP A 480 -33.62 -19.91 2.48
CA ASP A 480 -32.53 -18.97 2.27
C ASP A 480 -32.22 -18.02 3.45
N ARG A 481 -32.86 -18.24 4.61
CA ARG A 481 -32.61 -17.44 5.82
C ARG A 481 -31.32 -17.82 6.57
N LEU A 482 -30.73 -18.95 6.28
CA LEU A 482 -29.49 -19.39 6.88
C LEU A 482 -28.52 -19.85 5.79
N ASN A 483 -27.43 -19.10 5.60
CA ASN A 483 -26.34 -19.47 4.73
C ASN A 483 -25.16 -19.98 5.57
N VAL A 484 -24.68 -21.17 5.30
CA VAL A 484 -23.54 -21.78 5.98
C VAL A 484 -22.44 -22.04 4.98
N ALA A 485 -21.30 -21.41 5.15
CA ALA A 485 -20.10 -21.57 4.34
C ALA A 485 -19.11 -22.50 5.02
N LEU A 486 -18.64 -23.51 4.30
CA LEU A 486 -17.61 -24.45 4.73
C LEU A 486 -16.49 -24.41 3.69
N GLY A 487 -15.31 -23.98 4.09
CA GLY A 487 -14.19 -23.82 3.18
C GLY A 487 -12.91 -24.46 3.70
N VAL A 488 -12.03 -24.79 2.80
CA VAL A 488 -10.66 -25.18 3.08
C VAL A 488 -9.74 -24.64 1.99
N LYS A 489 -8.58 -24.13 2.38
CA LYS A 489 -7.51 -23.80 1.44
C LYS A 489 -6.23 -24.53 1.81
N SER A 490 -5.35 -24.72 0.83
CA SER A 490 -3.97 -25.11 1.03
C SER A 490 -3.06 -24.05 0.43
N LEU A 491 -1.95 -23.79 1.06
CA LEU A 491 -0.91 -22.86 0.58
C LEU A 491 0.43 -23.58 0.59
N SER A 492 1.18 -23.43 -0.50
CA SER A 492 2.57 -23.90 -0.58
C SER A 492 3.40 -22.81 -1.28
N VAL A 493 4.51 -22.44 -0.67
CA VAL A 493 5.45 -21.44 -1.18
C VAL A 493 6.86 -21.98 -1.14
N ASP A 494 7.43 -22.23 -2.32
CA ASP A 494 8.86 -22.53 -2.46
C ASP A 494 9.63 -21.21 -2.57
N TYR A 495 10.51 -20.94 -1.62
CA TYR A 495 11.33 -19.74 -1.61
C TYR A 495 12.81 -20.10 -1.61
N ALA A 496 13.59 -19.44 -2.46
CA ALA A 496 15.03 -19.58 -2.51
C ALA A 496 15.73 -18.22 -2.67
N LEU A 497 16.93 -18.10 -2.07
CA LEU A 497 17.81 -16.95 -2.16
C LEU A 497 19.21 -17.39 -2.53
N ASN A 498 19.81 -16.69 -3.50
CA ASN A 498 21.18 -16.90 -3.94
C ASN A 498 21.97 -15.58 -3.88
N GLY A 499 23.11 -15.60 -3.22
CA GLY A 499 23.95 -14.41 -3.02
C GLY A 499 24.16 -14.10 -1.55
N TYR A 500 24.21 -12.83 -1.19
CA TYR A 500 24.33 -12.40 0.19
C TYR A 500 23.43 -11.19 0.44
N ARG A 501 22.69 -11.29 1.51
CA ARG A 501 21.73 -10.30 1.98
C ARG A 501 22.40 -9.08 2.61
N ASP A 502 23.49 -9.31 3.35
CA ASP A 502 24.32 -8.29 3.98
C ASP A 502 25.79 -8.72 3.92
N TYR A 503 26.72 -7.77 3.96
CA TYR A 503 28.14 -8.09 3.91
C TYR A 503 28.63 -8.84 5.16
N ASN A 504 27.99 -8.62 6.31
CA ASN A 504 28.33 -9.36 7.52
C ASN A 504 27.99 -10.85 7.37
N ASP A 505 26.86 -11.19 6.73
CA ASP A 505 26.53 -12.57 6.40
C ASP A 505 27.56 -13.16 5.42
N TYR A 506 28.01 -12.38 4.44
CA TYR A 506 29.04 -12.81 3.49
C TYR A 506 30.36 -13.11 4.17
N GLU A 507 30.81 -12.30 5.16
CA GLU A 507 32.03 -12.54 5.91
C GLU A 507 31.98 -13.83 6.71
N ILE A 508 30.83 -14.17 7.26
CA ILE A 508 30.65 -15.35 8.10
C ILE A 508 30.44 -16.63 7.24
N PHE A 509 29.58 -16.52 6.22
CA PHE A 509 29.07 -17.68 5.48
C PHE A 509 29.49 -17.70 4.01
N GLY A 510 30.06 -16.62 3.46
CA GLY A 510 30.29 -16.45 2.04
C GLY A 510 29.01 -16.26 1.24
N PRO A 511 29.05 -16.41 -0.11
CA PRO A 511 27.83 -16.43 -0.91
C PRO A 511 26.95 -17.59 -0.51
N GLN A 512 25.68 -17.31 -0.27
CA GLN A 512 24.71 -18.30 0.21
C GLN A 512 23.83 -18.79 -0.93
N SER A 513 23.38 -20.05 -0.81
CA SER A 513 22.28 -20.60 -1.59
C SER A 513 21.37 -21.32 -0.60
N VAL A 514 20.32 -20.64 -0.21
CA VAL A 514 19.39 -21.13 0.82
C VAL A 514 17.99 -21.19 0.23
N GLY A 515 17.19 -22.11 0.71
CA GLY A 515 15.80 -22.28 0.28
C GLY A 515 14.99 -23.07 1.29
N GLU A 516 13.70 -22.82 1.31
CA GLU A 516 12.74 -23.50 2.17
C GLU A 516 11.39 -23.57 1.48
N THR A 517 10.62 -24.60 1.78
CA THR A 517 9.21 -24.72 1.41
C THR A 517 8.34 -24.43 2.63
N TYR A 518 7.50 -23.42 2.50
CA TYR A 518 6.52 -23.00 3.50
C TYR A 518 5.16 -23.51 3.07
N GLU A 519 4.58 -24.43 3.81
CA GLU A 519 3.30 -25.04 3.41
C GLU A 519 2.38 -25.34 4.58
N ASP A 520 1.08 -25.15 4.33
CA ASP A 520 0.00 -25.73 5.09
C ASP A 520 -1.06 -26.26 4.14
N SER A 521 -1.38 -27.54 4.25
CA SER A 521 -2.30 -28.22 3.36
C SER A 521 -3.76 -28.17 3.80
N PHE A 522 -4.05 -27.67 5.01
CA PHE A 522 -5.40 -27.71 5.57
C PHE A 522 -5.70 -26.48 6.44
N LEU A 523 -6.13 -25.41 5.81
CA LEU A 523 -6.54 -24.16 6.44
C LEU A 523 -8.06 -24.03 6.35
N PRO A 524 -8.81 -24.47 7.37
CA PRO A 524 -10.26 -24.50 7.34
C PRO A 524 -10.87 -23.10 7.57
N MET A 525 -12.06 -22.93 7.01
CA MET A 525 -12.95 -21.80 7.26
C MET A 525 -14.37 -22.33 7.46
N VAL A 526 -15.06 -21.82 8.47
CA VAL A 526 -16.48 -22.04 8.71
C VAL A 526 -17.14 -20.71 8.96
N GLY A 527 -18.23 -20.44 8.26
CA GLY A 527 -18.99 -19.20 8.46
C GLY A 527 -20.49 -19.46 8.34
N ALA A 528 -21.27 -18.62 8.99
CA ALA A 528 -22.72 -18.67 8.90
C ALA A 528 -23.31 -17.26 8.97
N VAL A 529 -24.34 -17.02 8.17
CA VAL A 529 -25.19 -15.81 8.25
C VAL A 529 -26.62 -16.29 8.44
N TYR A 530 -27.31 -15.68 9.39
CA TYR A 530 -28.70 -15.96 9.67
C TYR A 530 -29.54 -14.68 9.67
N ASP A 531 -30.54 -14.63 8.78
CA ASP A 531 -31.50 -13.54 8.70
C ASP A 531 -32.54 -13.67 9.82
N LEU A 532 -32.46 -12.77 10.78
CA LEU A 532 -33.44 -12.65 11.85
C LEU A 532 -34.80 -12.17 11.28
N ASN A 533 -34.72 -11.25 10.34
CA ASN A 533 -35.80 -10.68 9.56
C ASN A 533 -35.25 -10.00 8.29
N ASP A 534 -36.07 -9.30 7.52
CA ASP A 534 -35.71 -8.65 6.26
C ASP A 534 -34.67 -7.51 6.39
N THR A 535 -34.33 -7.09 7.61
CA THR A 535 -33.43 -5.97 7.87
C THR A 535 -32.28 -6.31 8.79
N ASP A 536 -32.33 -7.41 9.52
CA ASP A 536 -31.40 -7.72 10.58
C ASP A 536 -30.79 -9.12 10.38
N GLN A 537 -29.46 -9.19 10.42
CA GLN A 537 -28.68 -10.42 10.26
C GLN A 537 -27.75 -10.62 11.47
N VAL A 538 -27.47 -11.87 11.80
CA VAL A 538 -26.33 -12.26 12.65
C VAL A 538 -25.39 -13.13 11.85
N PHE A 539 -24.10 -12.99 12.11
CA PHE A 539 -23.09 -13.83 11.48
C PHE A 539 -22.07 -14.35 12.49
N ALA A 540 -21.45 -15.45 12.15
CA ALA A 540 -20.32 -16.00 12.89
C ALA A 540 -19.33 -16.65 11.95
N SER A 541 -18.03 -16.53 12.21
CA SER A 541 -17.00 -17.16 11.41
C SER A 541 -15.82 -17.65 12.26
N TYR A 542 -15.15 -18.65 11.72
CA TYR A 542 -13.87 -19.19 12.15
C TYR A 542 -12.99 -19.42 10.94
N SER A 543 -11.72 -19.04 11.01
CA SER A 543 -10.73 -19.36 9.97
C SER A 543 -9.34 -19.59 10.55
N GLN A 544 -8.60 -20.49 9.91
CA GLN A 544 -7.15 -20.61 10.08
C GLN A 544 -6.44 -20.01 8.88
N ASN A 545 -5.34 -19.30 9.12
CA ASN A 545 -4.51 -18.72 8.09
C ASN A 545 -3.04 -19.02 8.37
N TYR A 546 -2.28 -19.12 7.28
CA TYR A 546 -0.85 -19.34 7.27
C TYR A 546 -0.19 -18.35 6.34
N ALA A 547 0.88 -17.71 6.78
CA ALA A 547 1.63 -16.74 6.00
C ALA A 547 3.12 -17.06 5.98
N LEU A 548 3.74 -16.71 4.86
CA LEU A 548 5.19 -16.73 4.71
C LEU A 548 5.83 -15.84 5.80
N PRO A 549 6.89 -16.28 6.49
CA PRO A 549 7.54 -15.45 7.49
C PRO A 549 8.10 -14.18 6.83
N ARG A 550 8.17 -13.12 7.59
CA ARG A 550 8.70 -11.83 7.13
C ARG A 550 10.09 -11.59 7.68
N GLY A 551 10.91 -10.86 6.93
CA GLY A 551 12.17 -10.33 7.35
C GLY A 551 12.27 -8.83 7.10
N ALA A 552 13.38 -8.21 7.42
CA ALA A 552 13.60 -6.78 7.19
C ALA A 552 13.69 -6.45 5.69
N ASP A 553 14.33 -7.32 4.91
CA ASP A 553 14.52 -7.16 3.46
C ASP A 553 14.07 -8.40 2.67
N ASP A 554 14.09 -9.57 3.33
CA ASP A 554 13.66 -10.86 2.80
C ASP A 554 13.37 -11.82 3.95
N ILE A 555 12.86 -13.02 3.65
CA ILE A 555 12.45 -13.98 4.68
C ILE A 555 13.60 -14.58 5.49
N PHE A 556 14.84 -14.51 4.99
CA PHE A 556 16.02 -14.98 5.70
C PHE A 556 16.76 -13.86 6.45
N SER A 557 16.22 -12.63 6.48
CA SER A 557 16.81 -11.50 7.21
C SER A 557 16.54 -11.57 8.73
N ILE A 558 16.60 -12.76 9.28
CA ILE A 558 16.55 -12.98 10.72
C ILE A 558 17.98 -13.10 11.21
N ALA A 559 18.45 -12.06 11.91
CA ALA A 559 19.80 -12.03 12.44
C ALA A 559 20.04 -13.17 13.43
N SER A 560 21.20 -13.81 13.33
CA SER A 560 21.67 -14.70 14.38
C SER A 560 22.10 -13.86 15.59
N THR A 561 21.47 -14.12 16.73
CA THR A 561 21.95 -13.59 18.02
C THR A 561 23.20 -14.35 18.51
N ASP A 562 23.50 -15.48 17.91
CA ASP A 562 24.65 -16.29 18.21
C ASP A 562 25.64 -16.18 17.04
N ALA A 563 26.85 -15.70 17.32
CA ALA A 563 27.97 -15.66 16.37
C ALA A 563 28.49 -17.08 16.02
N SER A 564 27.63 -18.09 16.12
CA SER A 564 27.94 -19.44 15.66
C SER A 564 28.23 -19.43 14.16
N THR A 565 29.16 -20.24 13.74
CA THR A 565 29.54 -20.42 12.33
C THR A 565 28.52 -21.24 11.54
N GLU A 566 27.39 -21.58 12.14
CA GLU A 566 26.33 -22.35 11.51
C GLU A 566 25.23 -21.40 10.99
N PRO A 567 24.72 -21.61 9.78
CA PRO A 567 23.59 -20.86 9.27
C PRO A 567 22.38 -21.01 10.19
N LEU A 568 21.62 -19.93 10.37
CA LEU A 568 20.36 -20.02 11.09
C LEU A 568 19.38 -20.95 10.34
N PRO A 569 18.58 -21.73 11.06
CA PRO A 569 17.45 -22.40 10.44
C PRO A 569 16.50 -21.36 9.84
N ALA A 570 15.87 -21.70 8.74
CA ALA A 570 14.81 -20.89 8.16
C ALA A 570 13.72 -20.59 9.22
N PRO A 571 13.19 -19.38 9.28
CA PRO A 571 12.09 -19.07 10.18
C PRO A 571 10.86 -19.90 9.82
N LYS A 572 10.04 -20.22 10.80
CA LYS A 572 8.76 -20.88 10.57
C LYS A 572 7.76 -19.88 9.99
N GLY A 573 6.79 -20.39 9.21
CA GLY A 573 5.63 -19.62 8.80
C GLY A 573 4.83 -19.14 10.02
N GLU A 574 4.18 -17.99 9.86
CA GLU A 574 3.27 -17.44 10.86
C GLU A 574 1.88 -18.05 10.68
N GLU A 575 1.19 -18.32 11.77
CA GLU A 575 -0.15 -18.92 11.78
C GLU A 575 -1.11 -18.06 12.60
N SER A 576 -2.39 -18.06 12.23
CA SER A 576 -3.44 -17.43 13.02
C SER A 576 -4.73 -18.23 13.02
N GLU A 577 -5.47 -18.12 14.14
CA GLU A 577 -6.85 -18.55 14.24
C GLU A 577 -7.73 -17.32 14.53
N ASN A 578 -8.75 -17.10 13.71
CA ASN A 578 -9.64 -15.97 13.81
C ASN A 578 -11.06 -16.43 14.09
N TYR A 579 -11.69 -15.81 15.08
CA TYR A 579 -13.08 -16.03 15.50
C TYR A 579 -13.81 -14.71 15.45
N GLU A 580 -14.97 -14.69 14.80
CA GLU A 580 -15.83 -13.51 14.75
C GLU A 580 -17.29 -13.87 15.03
N PHE A 581 -17.99 -12.95 15.66
CA PHE A 581 -19.43 -13.00 15.82
C PHE A 581 -19.98 -11.58 15.69
N GLY A 582 -21.01 -11.39 14.88
CA GLY A 582 -21.53 -10.05 14.68
C GLY A 582 -23.02 -9.99 14.32
N PHE A 583 -23.46 -8.76 14.22
CA PHE A 583 -24.81 -8.35 13.88
C PHE A 583 -24.77 -7.25 12.84
N ARG A 584 -25.66 -7.31 11.84
CA ARG A 584 -25.86 -6.25 10.84
C ARG A 584 -27.33 -5.87 10.79
N THR A 585 -27.56 -4.60 10.48
CA THR A 585 -28.89 -4.08 10.25
C THR A 585 -28.89 -3.12 9.05
N ASN A 586 -29.91 -3.22 8.22
CA ASN A 586 -30.11 -2.33 7.07
C ASN A 586 -31.57 -1.86 7.03
N ARG A 587 -31.81 -0.64 7.49
CA ARG A 587 -33.13 0.00 7.60
C ARG A 587 -33.18 1.26 6.76
N SER A 588 -34.36 1.79 6.49
CA SER A 588 -34.57 2.96 5.62
C SER A 588 -33.81 4.22 6.03
N GLU A 589 -33.48 4.39 7.31
CA GLU A 589 -32.77 5.57 7.82
C GLU A 589 -31.43 5.22 8.48
N PHE A 590 -31.11 3.95 8.64
CA PHE A 590 -29.94 3.50 9.38
C PHE A 590 -29.45 2.17 8.84
N TYR A 591 -28.16 2.08 8.62
CA TYR A 591 -27.48 0.79 8.55
C TYR A 591 -26.30 0.76 9.51
N GLY A 592 -25.91 -0.44 9.92
CA GLY A 592 -24.76 -0.60 10.80
C GLY A 592 -24.37 -2.04 11.01
N SER A 593 -23.16 -2.21 11.48
CA SER A 593 -22.54 -3.49 11.81
C SER A 593 -21.92 -3.41 13.20
N ALA A 594 -22.01 -4.52 13.94
CA ALA A 594 -21.32 -4.73 15.21
C ALA A 594 -20.65 -6.09 15.16
N ALA A 595 -19.36 -6.17 15.43
CA ALA A 595 -18.61 -7.41 15.44
C ALA A 595 -17.77 -7.55 16.71
N LEU A 596 -17.75 -8.74 17.28
CA LEU A 596 -16.80 -9.18 18.30
C LEU A 596 -15.75 -10.04 17.60
N PHE A 597 -14.50 -9.91 17.99
CA PHE A 597 -13.42 -10.72 17.42
C PHE A 597 -12.48 -11.25 18.51
N TYR A 598 -11.89 -12.41 18.21
CA TYR A 598 -10.82 -13.02 18.97
C TYR A 598 -9.86 -13.70 18.01
N THR A 599 -8.56 -13.39 18.10
CA THR A 599 -7.51 -13.95 17.24
C THR A 599 -6.38 -14.47 18.11
N THR A 600 -5.85 -15.63 17.76
CA THR A 600 -4.61 -16.19 18.32
C THR A 600 -3.58 -16.36 17.22
N PHE A 601 -2.30 -16.32 17.60
CA PHE A 601 -1.18 -16.45 16.68
C PHE A 601 -0.18 -17.49 17.20
N ASP A 602 0.34 -18.28 16.27
CA ASP A 602 1.50 -19.11 16.49
C ASP A 602 2.66 -18.67 15.59
N ASN A 603 3.88 -18.75 16.11
CA ASN A 603 5.11 -18.32 15.42
C ASN A 603 5.12 -16.86 14.98
N ARG A 604 4.36 -15.99 15.66
CA ARG A 604 4.30 -14.57 15.29
C ARG A 604 5.66 -13.91 15.37
N LEU A 605 6.03 -13.21 14.31
CA LEU A 605 7.27 -12.46 14.24
C LEU A 605 7.04 -10.98 14.57
N VAL A 606 7.78 -10.48 15.55
CA VAL A 606 7.81 -9.05 15.90
C VAL A 606 9.21 -8.48 15.65
N ALA A 607 9.26 -7.22 15.26
CA ALA A 607 10.54 -6.56 15.02
C ALA A 607 11.27 -6.32 16.33
N GLY A 608 12.56 -6.59 16.34
CA GLY A 608 13.48 -6.36 17.44
C GLY A 608 14.84 -5.88 16.93
N SER A 609 15.73 -5.54 17.83
CA SER A 609 17.13 -5.25 17.51
C SER A 609 18.09 -6.01 18.42
N VAL A 610 19.22 -6.41 17.90
CA VAL A 610 20.31 -7.06 18.63
C VAL A 610 21.63 -6.42 18.25
N ILE A 611 22.55 -6.37 19.21
CA ILE A 611 23.93 -6.00 18.90
C ILE A 611 24.60 -7.19 18.25
N ASN A 612 24.97 -7.07 16.96
CA ASN A 612 25.75 -8.08 16.29
C ASN A 612 27.11 -8.25 17.01
N PRO A 613 27.42 -9.45 17.52
CA PRO A 613 28.66 -9.65 18.28
C PRO A 613 29.95 -9.41 17.48
N ALA A 614 29.90 -9.62 16.16
CA ALA A 614 31.03 -9.47 15.25
C ALA A 614 31.30 -8.01 14.90
N THR A 615 30.24 -7.23 14.64
CA THR A 615 30.33 -5.83 14.21
C THR A 615 30.16 -4.82 15.34
N GLN A 616 29.59 -5.23 16.47
CA GLN A 616 29.20 -4.39 17.61
C GLN A 616 28.19 -3.29 17.20
N GLN A 617 27.44 -3.50 16.12
CA GLN A 617 26.41 -2.61 15.64
C GLN A 617 25.01 -3.20 15.91
N PRO A 618 24.01 -2.37 16.18
CA PRO A 618 22.63 -2.84 16.23
C PRO A 618 22.18 -3.30 14.84
N GLU A 619 21.61 -4.49 14.78
CA GLU A 619 21.00 -5.07 13.58
C GLU A 619 19.52 -5.32 13.81
N ALA A 620 18.73 -5.02 12.80
CA ALA A 620 17.31 -5.36 12.77
C ALA A 620 17.13 -6.88 12.66
N PHE A 621 16.22 -7.41 13.44
CA PHE A 621 15.83 -8.81 13.34
C PHE A 621 14.38 -8.99 13.74
N TYR A 622 13.85 -10.16 13.44
CA TYR A 622 12.53 -10.56 13.89
C TYR A 622 12.66 -11.70 14.88
N ILE A 623 11.92 -11.59 15.96
CA ILE A 623 11.86 -12.61 17.01
C ILE A 623 10.47 -13.24 16.98
N ASN A 624 10.42 -14.53 17.33
CA ASN A 624 9.16 -15.18 17.64
C ASN A 624 8.66 -14.63 18.99
N ALA A 625 7.53 -13.96 18.97
CA ALA A 625 6.94 -13.31 20.15
C ALA A 625 6.17 -14.28 21.07
N GLY A 626 6.29 -15.59 20.83
CA GLY A 626 5.57 -16.59 21.64
C GLY A 626 4.06 -16.58 21.35
N GLU A 627 3.25 -16.84 22.38
CA GLU A 627 1.79 -16.80 22.28
C GLU A 627 1.32 -15.37 22.16
N SER A 628 0.63 -15.08 21.07
CA SER A 628 0.05 -13.75 20.82
C SER A 628 -1.45 -13.88 20.65
N LYS A 629 -2.20 -12.88 21.11
CA LYS A 629 -3.65 -12.83 20.93
C LYS A 629 -4.14 -11.40 20.78
N ALA A 630 -5.30 -11.27 20.16
CA ALA A 630 -6.05 -10.03 20.10
C ALA A 630 -7.54 -10.28 20.29
N TYR A 631 -8.24 -9.35 20.93
CA TYR A 631 -9.69 -9.41 21.08
C TYR A 631 -10.27 -8.01 21.22
N GLY A 632 -11.52 -7.90 20.84
CA GLY A 632 -12.21 -6.63 20.93
C GLY A 632 -13.56 -6.62 20.25
N PHE A 633 -13.99 -5.40 19.93
CA PHE A 633 -15.20 -5.19 19.15
C PHE A 633 -15.05 -4.03 18.17
N GLU A 634 -15.84 -4.09 17.12
CA GLU A 634 -15.96 -3.06 16.10
C GLU A 634 -17.44 -2.71 15.92
N LEU A 635 -17.72 -1.41 15.85
CA LEU A 635 -19.04 -0.87 15.56
C LEU A 635 -18.89 0.06 14.36
N SER A 636 -19.80 -0.04 13.39
CA SER A 636 -19.87 0.90 12.27
C SER A 636 -21.32 1.21 11.95
N GLY A 637 -21.60 2.39 11.43
CA GLY A 637 -22.94 2.72 11.00
C GLY A 637 -23.09 4.10 10.39
N VAL A 638 -24.21 4.23 9.67
CA VAL A 638 -24.67 5.48 9.09
C VAL A 638 -26.12 5.71 9.46
N TYR A 639 -26.43 6.92 9.88
CA TYR A 639 -27.77 7.35 10.21
C TYR A 639 -28.18 8.58 9.42
N GLN A 640 -29.25 8.47 8.62
CA GLN A 640 -29.80 9.52 7.76
C GLN A 640 -31.28 9.81 8.15
N PRO A 641 -31.51 10.69 9.14
CA PRO A 641 -32.84 10.88 9.72
C PRO A 641 -33.82 11.58 8.79
N ALA A 642 -35.03 11.02 8.68
CA ALA A 642 -36.12 11.61 7.89
C ALA A 642 -36.59 12.97 8.43
N PHE A 643 -36.45 13.24 9.74
CA PHE A 643 -36.82 14.53 10.34
C PHE A 643 -35.90 15.69 9.92
N LEU A 644 -34.77 15.40 9.28
CA LEU A 644 -33.89 16.39 8.64
C LEU A 644 -34.01 16.33 7.09
N ASP A 645 -35.15 15.85 6.58
CA ASP A 645 -35.42 15.69 5.15
C ASP A 645 -34.36 14.85 4.42
N HIS A 646 -33.66 13.93 5.11
CA HIS A 646 -32.53 13.15 4.63
C HIS A 646 -31.34 14.00 4.12
N LYS A 647 -31.29 15.27 4.52
CA LYS A 647 -30.22 16.21 4.09
C LYS A 647 -28.99 16.19 4.99
N VAL A 648 -29.08 15.54 6.11
CA VAL A 648 -27.96 15.36 7.04
C VAL A 648 -27.79 13.88 7.29
N TYR A 649 -26.58 13.39 7.23
CA TYR A 649 -26.29 12.06 7.72
C TYR A 649 -25.05 12.04 8.59
N PHE A 650 -25.04 11.10 9.50
CA PHE A 650 -24.00 10.86 10.48
C PHE A 650 -23.39 9.50 10.18
N ASP A 651 -22.11 9.44 10.08
CA ASP A 651 -21.36 8.18 9.98
C ASP A 651 -20.40 8.04 11.15
N GLY A 652 -20.07 6.80 11.50
CA GLY A 652 -19.12 6.56 12.57
C GLY A 652 -18.70 5.12 12.72
N ASN A 653 -17.44 4.96 13.15
CA ASN A 653 -16.81 3.70 13.49
C ASN A 653 -16.19 3.81 14.88
N LEU A 654 -16.35 2.79 15.70
CA LEU A 654 -15.70 2.68 17.00
C LEU A 654 -15.10 1.29 17.13
N THR A 655 -13.82 1.23 17.45
CA THR A 655 -13.10 -0.01 17.68
C THR A 655 -12.48 -0.01 19.08
N TYR A 656 -12.67 -1.10 19.80
CA TYR A 656 -11.85 -1.47 20.93
C TYR A 656 -11.03 -2.70 20.56
N ASN A 657 -9.72 -2.63 20.74
CA ASN A 657 -8.78 -3.68 20.37
C ASN A 657 -7.72 -3.85 21.46
N HIS A 658 -7.68 -5.01 22.10
CA HIS A 658 -6.59 -5.36 22.98
C HIS A 658 -5.72 -6.43 22.30
N ALA A 659 -4.45 -6.11 22.03
CA ALA A 659 -3.52 -6.99 21.32
C ALA A 659 -2.22 -7.13 22.12
N GLU A 660 -1.88 -8.36 22.50
CA GLU A 660 -0.71 -8.66 23.31
C GLU A 660 0.09 -9.88 22.81
N ALA A 661 1.36 -9.92 23.14
CA ALA A 661 2.25 -11.05 22.95
C ALA A 661 3.14 -11.23 24.19
N ASP A 662 3.19 -12.43 24.76
CA ASP A 662 3.92 -12.75 25.99
C ASP A 662 3.63 -11.76 27.16
N GLY A 663 2.43 -11.17 27.18
CA GLY A 663 2.00 -10.22 28.22
C GLY A 663 2.42 -8.76 27.98
N TYR A 664 3.04 -8.45 26.83
CA TYR A 664 3.33 -7.09 26.37
C TYR A 664 2.35 -6.66 25.30
N ILE A 665 1.95 -5.40 25.34
CA ILE A 665 1.06 -4.82 24.31
C ILE A 665 1.83 -4.72 22.99
N LEU A 666 1.18 -5.04 21.89
CA LEU A 666 1.79 -4.91 20.58
C LEU A 666 2.03 -3.44 20.21
N ALA A 667 3.21 -3.17 19.64
CA ALA A 667 3.58 -1.84 19.19
C ALA A 667 2.60 -1.29 18.14
N ASP A 668 2.35 0.02 18.19
CA ASP A 668 1.45 0.77 17.32
C ASP A 668 0.02 0.17 17.23
N SER A 669 -0.45 -0.43 18.32
CA SER A 669 -1.78 -1.03 18.45
C SER A 669 -2.62 -0.28 19.48
N PRO A 670 -3.30 0.83 19.08
CA PRO A 670 -4.13 1.59 20.02
C PRO A 670 -5.34 0.75 20.46
N GLU A 671 -5.67 0.80 21.77
CA GLU A 671 -6.85 0.10 22.25
C GLU A 671 -8.16 0.72 21.76
N TRP A 672 -8.19 2.01 21.53
CA TRP A 672 -9.37 2.73 21.08
C TRP A 672 -9.12 3.48 19.80
N LEU A 673 -9.96 3.24 18.82
CA LEU A 673 -10.06 3.99 17.59
C LEU A 673 -11.49 4.47 17.39
N PHE A 674 -11.63 5.73 16.99
CA PHE A 674 -12.90 6.29 16.58
C PHE A 674 -12.72 7.11 15.33
N THR A 675 -13.59 6.91 14.34
CA THR A 675 -13.75 7.81 13.20
C THR A 675 -15.23 8.15 13.06
N GLY A 676 -15.56 9.36 12.66
CA GLY A 676 -16.95 9.71 12.43
C GLY A 676 -17.11 11.08 11.81
N GLY A 677 -18.21 11.29 11.14
CA GLY A 677 -18.48 12.47 10.38
C GLY A 677 -19.94 12.91 10.40
N VAL A 678 -20.12 14.14 9.97
CA VAL A 678 -21.43 14.73 9.67
C VAL A 678 -21.38 15.32 8.28
N THR A 679 -22.28 14.86 7.43
CA THR A 679 -22.42 15.40 6.06
C THR A 679 -23.77 16.11 5.94
N TYR A 680 -23.74 17.30 5.33
CA TYR A 680 -24.90 18.14 5.10
C TYR A 680 -25.07 18.44 3.61
N GLU A 681 -26.19 18.02 3.05
CA GLU A 681 -26.56 18.16 1.63
C GLU A 681 -27.84 19.02 1.52
N PRO A 682 -27.77 20.35 1.70
CA PRO A 682 -28.96 21.20 1.65
C PRO A 682 -29.60 21.25 0.28
N THR A 683 -28.81 21.08 -0.78
CA THR A 683 -29.20 21.15 -2.19
C THR A 683 -28.41 20.14 -3.01
N GLU A 684 -28.84 19.87 -4.24
CA GLU A 684 -28.15 18.95 -5.18
C GLU A 684 -26.75 19.42 -5.62
N TRP A 685 -26.41 20.68 -5.35
CA TRP A 685 -25.14 21.29 -5.80
C TRP A 685 -24.20 21.67 -4.64
N LEU A 686 -24.55 21.37 -3.39
CA LEU A 686 -23.74 21.69 -2.22
C LEU A 686 -23.69 20.52 -1.27
N VAL A 687 -22.49 20.03 -1.02
CA VAL A 687 -22.20 19.04 0.03
C VAL A 687 -21.14 19.62 0.95
N ALA A 688 -21.36 19.54 2.25
CA ALA A 688 -20.40 19.95 3.28
C ALA A 688 -20.22 18.78 4.27
N ASN A 689 -18.99 18.45 4.60
CA ASN A 689 -18.66 17.42 5.58
C ASN A 689 -17.65 17.96 6.58
N ILE A 690 -17.77 17.49 7.80
CA ILE A 690 -16.75 17.54 8.83
C ILE A 690 -16.62 16.15 9.44
N SER A 691 -15.40 15.65 9.52
CA SER A 691 -15.09 14.33 10.06
C SER A 691 -13.94 14.40 11.05
N GLY A 692 -13.91 13.47 11.99
CA GLY A 692 -12.90 13.38 13.01
C GLY A 692 -12.38 11.96 13.17
N LYS A 693 -11.11 11.86 13.55
CA LYS A 693 -10.43 10.63 13.94
C LYS A 693 -9.85 10.81 15.34
N TYR A 694 -10.05 9.82 16.18
CA TYR A 694 -9.39 9.69 17.48
C TYR A 694 -8.56 8.42 17.47
N THR A 695 -7.28 8.51 17.82
CA THR A 695 -6.37 7.40 18.03
C THR A 695 -5.97 7.37 19.49
N GLY A 696 -6.23 6.27 20.18
CA GLY A 696 -5.94 6.06 21.59
C GLY A 696 -4.43 6.02 21.89
N ALA A 697 -4.10 6.12 23.17
CA ALA A 697 -2.74 5.92 23.64
C ALA A 697 -2.25 4.50 23.29
N ARG A 698 -0.95 4.35 23.05
CA ARG A 698 -0.31 3.10 22.62
C ARG A 698 1.18 3.12 22.90
N TYR A 699 1.84 1.99 22.73
CA TYR A 699 3.30 1.92 22.80
C TYR A 699 3.94 2.01 21.41
N ALA A 700 5.10 2.69 21.34
CA ALA A 700 5.85 2.82 20.09
C ALA A 700 6.69 1.57 19.78
N ASP A 701 7.01 0.74 20.77
CA ASP A 701 7.83 -0.45 20.63
C ASP A 701 7.28 -1.62 21.46
N PHE A 702 7.72 -2.83 21.11
CA PHE A 702 7.29 -4.06 21.80
C PHE A 702 7.82 -4.17 23.24
N ALA A 703 8.89 -3.44 23.57
CA ALA A 703 9.44 -3.41 24.93
C ALA A 703 8.68 -2.45 25.87
N GLU A 704 7.61 -1.80 25.36
CA GLU A 704 6.84 -0.79 26.11
C GLU A 704 7.72 0.35 26.68
N SER A 705 8.79 0.70 25.95
CA SER A 705 9.77 1.70 26.41
C SER A 705 9.34 3.13 26.14
N TYR A 706 8.42 3.33 25.20
CA TYR A 706 7.93 4.64 24.77
C TYR A 706 6.39 4.66 24.73
N ASP A 707 5.81 5.49 25.61
CA ASP A 707 4.39 5.78 25.62
C ASP A 707 4.05 6.85 24.58
N MET A 708 3.07 6.59 23.72
CA MET A 708 2.51 7.56 22.78
C MET A 708 1.15 8.01 23.27
N GLU A 709 0.96 9.31 23.39
CA GLU A 709 -0.31 9.92 23.80
C GLU A 709 -1.40 9.72 22.75
N SER A 710 -2.65 9.80 23.20
CA SER A 710 -3.80 9.81 22.29
C SER A 710 -3.90 11.16 21.59
N TYR A 711 -4.44 11.16 20.36
CA TYR A 711 -4.68 12.39 19.61
C TYR A 711 -5.98 12.34 18.81
N SER A 712 -6.42 13.52 18.38
CA SER A 712 -7.60 13.67 17.53
C SER A 712 -7.29 14.59 16.35
N LEU A 713 -7.71 14.18 15.16
CA LEU A 713 -7.61 14.99 13.94
C LEU A 713 -9.01 15.30 13.45
N LEU A 714 -9.21 16.51 12.94
CA LEU A 714 -10.41 16.93 12.24
C LEU A 714 -10.08 17.22 10.78
N SER A 715 -10.95 16.78 9.88
CA SER A 715 -10.88 17.09 8.45
C SER A 715 -12.24 17.55 7.97
N ALA A 716 -12.27 18.33 6.89
CA ALA A 716 -13.52 18.81 6.31
C ALA A 716 -13.41 18.90 4.79
N TYR A 717 -14.55 18.78 4.11
CA TYR A 717 -14.63 19.14 2.70
C TYR A 717 -15.91 19.92 2.38
N LEU A 718 -15.81 20.70 1.31
CA LEU A 718 -16.93 21.41 0.70
C LEU A 718 -16.93 21.11 -0.80
N ASP A 719 -18.03 20.56 -1.30
CA ASP A 719 -18.22 20.24 -2.71
C ASP A 719 -19.30 21.14 -3.31
N LEU A 720 -18.97 21.80 -4.41
CA LEU A 720 -19.82 22.75 -5.13
C LEU A 720 -19.93 22.31 -6.59
N GLY A 721 -21.14 22.07 -7.08
CA GLY A 721 -21.38 21.73 -8.47
C GLY A 721 -22.50 20.71 -8.65
N GLY A 722 -22.94 20.53 -9.88
CA GLY A 722 -24.07 19.68 -10.23
C GLY A 722 -25.28 20.48 -10.71
N PRO A 723 -26.45 19.82 -10.89
CA PRO A 723 -27.63 20.46 -11.44
C PRO A 723 -28.05 21.72 -10.67
N ASN A 724 -28.31 22.80 -11.38
CA ASN A 724 -28.81 24.06 -10.84
C ASN A 724 -27.87 24.81 -9.87
N GLY A 725 -26.54 24.49 -9.86
CA GLY A 725 -25.58 25.11 -8.95
C GLY A 725 -24.86 26.32 -9.50
N PHE A 726 -24.92 27.46 -8.82
CA PHE A 726 -24.12 28.69 -9.02
C PHE A 726 -24.00 29.24 -10.46
N GLY A 727 -24.82 28.77 -11.42
CA GLY A 727 -24.68 29.12 -12.83
C GLY A 727 -23.44 28.52 -13.51
N VAL A 728 -22.79 27.55 -12.87
CA VAL A 728 -21.77 26.68 -13.48
C VAL A 728 -22.46 25.58 -14.30
N PRO A 729 -21.85 25.11 -15.38
CA PRO A 729 -22.39 23.95 -16.09
C PRO A 729 -22.56 22.73 -15.18
N GLU A 730 -23.61 21.94 -15.38
CA GLU A 730 -23.94 20.76 -14.54
C GLU A 730 -22.83 19.72 -14.45
N ASN A 731 -21.95 19.68 -15.44
CA ASN A 731 -20.82 18.78 -15.55
C ASN A 731 -19.53 19.32 -14.88
N VAL A 732 -19.60 20.42 -14.18
CA VAL A 732 -18.45 21.05 -13.50
C VAL A 732 -18.65 21.00 -11.99
N SER A 733 -17.66 20.54 -11.25
CA SER A 733 -17.64 20.60 -9.79
C SER A 733 -16.33 21.19 -9.26
N LEU A 734 -16.42 21.86 -8.11
CA LEU A 734 -15.29 22.42 -7.38
C LEU A 734 -15.32 21.90 -5.96
N ARG A 735 -14.25 21.25 -5.53
CA ARG A 735 -14.08 20.72 -4.18
C ARG A 735 -12.98 21.42 -3.44
N PHE A 736 -13.20 21.65 -2.17
CA PHE A 736 -12.21 22.12 -1.21
C PHE A 736 -12.08 21.07 -0.10
N ASN A 737 -10.87 20.61 0.16
CA ASN A 737 -10.55 19.71 1.26
C ASN A 737 -9.62 20.44 2.24
N VAL A 738 -9.77 20.16 3.52
CA VAL A 738 -8.81 20.51 4.56
C VAL A 738 -8.57 19.29 5.45
N ASP A 739 -7.31 18.91 5.57
CA ASP A 739 -6.84 17.89 6.48
C ASP A 739 -6.20 18.53 7.71
N ASN A 740 -6.29 17.89 8.88
CA ASN A 740 -5.82 18.41 10.16
C ASN A 740 -6.29 19.86 10.42
N LEU A 741 -7.61 20.10 10.38
CA LEU A 741 -8.23 21.42 10.48
C LEU A 741 -7.77 22.22 11.72
N LEU A 742 -7.51 21.55 12.84
CA LEU A 742 -7.09 22.16 14.10
C LEU A 742 -5.58 22.41 14.18
N ASP A 743 -4.82 21.94 13.21
CA ASP A 743 -3.36 22.08 13.15
C ASP A 743 -2.67 21.40 14.34
N GLU A 744 -3.11 20.17 14.66
CA GLU A 744 -2.54 19.39 15.75
C GLU A 744 -1.14 18.91 15.38
N GLU A 745 -0.19 19.11 16.26
CA GLU A 745 1.19 18.67 16.13
C GLU A 745 1.39 17.37 16.89
N VAL A 746 1.49 16.25 16.18
CA VAL A 746 1.59 14.91 16.77
C VAL A 746 2.75 14.14 16.14
N PRO A 747 3.80 13.83 16.89
CA PRO A 747 4.77 12.82 16.45
C PRO A 747 4.13 11.42 16.55
N THR A 748 4.23 10.66 15.47
CA THR A 748 3.78 9.27 15.43
C THR A 748 4.98 8.36 15.30
N ALA A 749 4.90 7.18 15.91
CA ALA A 749 5.99 6.21 15.84
C ALA A 749 5.75 5.17 14.77
N PHE A 750 6.82 4.68 14.20
CA PHE A 750 6.87 3.42 13.49
C PHE A 750 8.08 2.62 13.96
N VAL A 751 7.94 1.31 13.98
CA VAL A 751 9.05 0.44 14.39
C VAL A 751 9.89 0.10 13.16
N TYR A 752 11.12 0.57 13.15
CA TYR A 752 12.11 0.18 12.16
C TYR A 752 13.28 -0.50 12.84
N ALA A 753 13.64 -1.67 12.37
CA ALA A 753 14.77 -2.40 12.93
C ALA A 753 14.68 -2.65 14.45
N GLY A 754 13.45 -2.82 14.97
CA GLY A 754 13.21 -3.04 16.40
C GLY A 754 13.42 -1.82 17.30
N SER A 755 13.67 -0.66 16.72
CA SER A 755 13.75 0.61 17.44
C SER A 755 12.57 1.48 17.07
N ALA A 756 12.05 2.23 18.03
CA ALA A 756 11.04 3.25 17.76
C ALA A 756 11.69 4.46 17.09
N TYR A 757 11.18 4.78 15.92
CA TYR A 757 11.46 6.04 15.22
C TYR A 757 10.17 6.83 15.11
N PHE A 758 10.29 8.13 15.12
CA PHE A 758 9.16 9.03 15.08
C PHE A 758 9.15 9.81 13.78
N ARG A 759 7.94 10.13 13.32
CA ARG A 759 7.64 11.08 12.24
C ARG A 759 6.47 11.93 12.67
N PRO A 760 6.48 13.23 12.41
CA PRO A 760 5.33 14.08 12.70
C PRO A 760 4.24 13.87 11.65
N LEU A 761 2.97 14.02 12.03
CA LEU A 761 1.86 14.14 11.10
C LEU A 761 1.95 15.48 10.35
N ASN A 762 1.38 15.52 9.14
CA ASN A 762 1.34 16.77 8.39
C ASN A 762 0.56 17.86 9.14
N PRO A 763 0.96 19.14 9.03
CA PRO A 763 0.19 20.28 9.55
C PRO A 763 -1.13 20.41 8.78
N ARG A 764 -1.96 21.37 9.17
CA ARG A 764 -3.19 21.68 8.43
C ARG A 764 -2.88 21.93 6.96
N THR A 765 -3.53 21.17 6.07
CA THR A 765 -3.27 21.17 4.64
C THR A 765 -4.56 21.45 3.86
N PHE A 766 -4.52 22.40 2.93
CA PHE A 766 -5.64 22.78 2.07
C PHE A 766 -5.43 22.28 0.65
N GLN A 767 -6.53 21.87 0.02
CA GLN A 767 -6.55 21.47 -1.39
C GLN A 767 -7.83 21.97 -2.06
N ALA A 768 -7.74 22.26 -3.35
CA ALA A 768 -8.88 22.60 -4.20
C ALA A 768 -8.80 21.78 -5.49
N THR A 769 -9.90 21.12 -5.86
CA THR A 769 -10.00 20.30 -7.07
C THR A 769 -11.13 20.80 -7.94
N LEU A 770 -10.81 21.15 -9.19
CA LEU A 770 -11.79 21.42 -10.25
C LEU A 770 -11.96 20.17 -11.09
N THR A 771 -13.19 19.69 -11.26
CA THR A 771 -13.51 18.51 -12.09
C THR A 771 -14.51 18.88 -13.17
N VAL A 772 -14.24 18.42 -14.40
CA VAL A 772 -15.16 18.52 -15.55
C VAL A 772 -15.41 17.14 -16.08
N ARG A 773 -16.70 16.78 -16.25
CA ARG A 773 -17.16 15.52 -16.86
C ARG A 773 -17.83 15.81 -18.20
N PHE A 774 -17.74 14.93 -19.18
CA PHE A 774 -18.31 15.12 -20.52
C PHE A 774 -18.63 13.81 -21.21
#